data_22227a47a8d74d2f3480e64df59dc265
#
_entry.id   22227a47a8d74d2f3480e64df59dc265
#
_cell.length_a   1.000
_cell.length_b   1.000
_cell.length_c   1.000
_cell.angle_alpha   90.00
_cell.angle_beta   90.00
_cell.angle_gamma   90.00
#
_symmetry.space_group_name_H-M   'P 1'
#
loop_
_entity.id
_entity.type
_entity.pdbx_description
1 polymer ?
#
loop_
_entity_poly.entity_id
_entity_poly.type
_entity_poly.pdbx_seq_one_letter_code
_entity_poly.pdbx_strand_id
1 'polypeptide(L)'
;LKVKGIKRFTLKNTIIKYLLGIGFLAFFIACSTKKNTFVSRNMHALAARDNILYNGRIAFDKGVEDLKTTYKDNFWTILPVERMQDKTEAILPGQTKNANFDRAETKAIKAIQKHSMNIDGSEKNPQMDEAHLLLGKSRYYDNRFLPALEAFNYILYKYSNSDKIYEAKIWREKTNIRLENDAQAIKNLKILLKDRKLKGQLHADANAILAQAYLNTNVKDTAIAKLKIARELTEQNEEKARYNFILGQLYESLNYPDSAYAAFQEVIDMKRKSPRRYVIWAHAKQAQQFDYKKGDTLAFSEQYDKLLKDRENRPYLDVINHQKGLFYDKLDKKSDAKKYYNKSLRSVSQDNYLMAVNYRNLAAIYFEEAKYRTAGKYYDSTMMKLDQRSREYFAIKKKRENLDDVIKYEDIIHHNDSILKVVAMHPNDQRRFYDEYISKLKIEDERKALEAAKKAEKEQQSPGDKTGANDLQGIKGGKMMPPSGDPVTMEPLTMVPPTIQPRGAMDGQSSFYFYNPTTVAYGKAEFRKKWGDRKLKQDWRWGSVSDASGDNQDIQEETPIEEVVKTDEKALVKAEKPEYTADFYLNRLPSDQKIIDSLSRDRNFAYFQLGNIYKEKFRENELAASKLETLLTKNPEERLVLPTKYNLYKIYEIINPAKAEMMKQEIISGYPNSHYAQILLNNAVQITDSPAVVYATLFKQYEKGEYQETLKQTEAMLQNFSGDEMAPKFELLRARIIARLDGVSEYKKNLMAIAQNYPTVEEGKQADAIVKNDIPKLEQLELGKATPNSWKIVFQIPYPNTNDAKVKVLNEKLQQYIKDRNSEKITLSNDVYRADKSFLIVHGFSSKEGAQSTISVLKDFKGYKIQDSAFVISNEDYKVIQIKKNLADYLATIK
;
A
#
# COMPACT_ATOMS: atom_id res chain seq x y z
N LEU A 1 59.19 63.67 63.40
CA LEU A 1 58.84 62.27 63.38
C LEU A 1 57.70 61.92 62.38
N LYS A 2 57.25 62.89 61.56
CA LYS A 2 56.15 62.63 60.54
C LYS A 2 56.56 62.38 59.09
N VAL A 3 57.84 62.55 58.76
CA VAL A 3 58.32 62.49 57.36
C VAL A 3 58.84 61.09 56.98
N LYS A 4 59.27 60.21 57.91
CA LYS A 4 59.75 58.85 57.60
C LYS A 4 58.66 57.80 57.37
N GLY A 5 57.42 58.06 57.84
CA GLY A 5 56.28 57.07 57.58
C GLY A 5 55.69 57.13 56.19
N ILE A 6 55.66 58.35 55.60
CA ILE A 6 55.05 58.54 54.29
C ILE A 6 55.93 57.95 53.13
N LYS A 7 57.25 58.02 53.28
CA LYS A 7 58.13 57.38 52.25
C LYS A 7 58.09 55.86 52.28
N ARG A 8 57.87 55.20 53.38
CA ARG A 8 57.76 53.74 53.47
C ARG A 8 56.48 53.23 52.91
N PHE A 9 55.37 53.99 53.03
CA PHE A 9 54.08 53.60 52.52
C PHE A 9 53.99 53.73 50.96
N THR A 10 54.56 54.84 50.45
CA THR A 10 54.66 55.07 48.98
C THR A 10 55.62 54.06 48.29
N LEU A 11 56.73 53.70 48.94
CA LEU A 11 57.66 52.74 48.40
C LEU A 11 57.08 51.32 48.31
N LYS A 12 56.33 50.93 49.34
CA LYS A 12 55.61 49.63 49.31
C LYS A 12 54.55 49.59 48.21
N ASN A 13 53.79 50.66 48.02
CA ASN A 13 52.77 50.72 46.97
C ASN A 13 53.40 50.77 45.52
N THR A 14 54.55 51.38 45.41
CA THR A 14 55.24 51.40 44.11
C THR A 14 55.86 50.02 43.76
N ILE A 15 56.46 49.36 44.77
CA ILE A 15 56.97 47.99 44.62
C ILE A 15 55.84 47.00 44.29
N ILE A 16 54.66 47.13 44.91
CA ILE A 16 53.51 46.35 44.65
C ILE A 16 52.99 46.59 43.19
N LYS A 17 53.00 47.83 42.72
CA LYS A 17 52.66 48.20 41.34
C LYS A 17 53.65 47.58 40.32
N TYR A 18 54.94 47.61 40.61
CA TYR A 18 55.97 46.97 39.76
C TYR A 18 55.85 45.42 39.76
N LEU A 19 55.59 44.84 40.98
CA LEU A 19 55.36 43.42 41.09
C LEU A 19 54.08 42.99 40.37
N LEU A 20 52.98 43.74 40.41
CA LEU A 20 51.76 43.53 39.65
C LEU A 20 52.02 43.75 38.14
N GLY A 21 52.81 44.80 37.75
CA GLY A 21 53.19 45.02 36.35
C GLY A 21 54.05 43.88 35.79
N ILE A 22 55.04 43.41 36.58
CA ILE A 22 55.90 42.25 36.21
C ILE A 22 55.08 40.99 36.19
N GLY A 23 54.12 40.75 37.10
CA GLY A 23 53.17 39.64 37.11
C GLY A 23 52.27 39.65 35.89
N PHE A 24 51.79 40.85 35.49
CA PHE A 24 50.97 41.04 34.28
C PHE A 24 51.77 40.83 33.02
N LEU A 25 53.06 41.31 32.96
CA LEU A 25 53.95 41.02 31.82
C LEU A 25 54.34 39.56 31.75
N ALA A 26 54.61 38.90 32.86
CA ALA A 26 54.85 37.44 32.93
C ALA A 26 53.64 36.63 32.47
N PHE A 27 52.43 37.13 32.75
CA PHE A 27 51.17 36.53 32.31
C PHE A 27 51.09 36.54 30.77
N PHE A 28 51.44 37.60 30.10
CA PHE A 28 51.44 37.64 28.61
C PHE A 28 52.50 36.75 27.99
N ILE A 29 53.67 36.61 28.66
CA ILE A 29 54.77 35.73 28.19
C ILE A 29 54.44 34.23 28.40
N ALA A 30 53.57 33.90 29.38
CA ALA A 30 53.14 32.56 29.69
C ALA A 30 52.06 32.02 28.72
N CYS A 31 51.41 32.88 27.91
CA CYS A 31 50.32 32.46 26.97
C CYS A 31 50.80 31.89 25.63
N SER A 32 51.95 31.32 25.52
CA SER A 32 52.48 30.72 24.27
C SER A 32 52.32 29.20 24.27
N THR A 33 51.64 28.66 23.26
CA THR A 33 51.51 27.20 23.03
C THR A 33 52.81 26.49 22.68
N LYS A 34 53.88 27.28 22.37
CA LYS A 34 55.22 26.78 22.01
C LYS A 34 56.16 26.64 23.22
N LYS A 35 55.78 27.12 24.42
CA LYS A 35 56.61 27.08 25.61
C LYS A 35 56.16 26.00 26.59
N ASN A 36 57.03 25.05 26.89
CA ASN A 36 56.77 23.97 27.83
C ASN A 36 57.04 24.39 29.30
N THR A 37 56.37 25.46 29.74
CA THR A 37 56.47 25.89 31.16
C THR A 37 55.25 25.41 31.94
N PHE A 38 55.39 25.23 33.27
CA PHE A 38 54.29 24.85 34.15
C PHE A 38 53.11 25.81 34.05
N VAL A 39 53.37 27.12 34.01
CA VAL A 39 52.34 28.17 33.91
C VAL A 39 51.60 28.06 32.55
N SER A 40 52.33 27.93 31.44
CA SER A 40 51.78 27.85 30.11
C SER A 40 50.87 26.61 29.99
N ARG A 41 51.36 25.42 30.41
CA ARG A 41 50.55 24.20 30.40
C ARG A 41 49.24 24.33 31.17
N ASN A 42 49.32 24.85 32.44
CA ASN A 42 48.13 25.00 33.28
C ASN A 42 47.15 26.06 32.76
N MET A 43 47.64 27.18 32.24
CA MET A 43 46.79 28.21 31.62
C MET A 43 46.05 27.69 30.38
N HIS A 44 46.78 27.00 29.49
CA HIS A 44 46.11 26.42 28.32
C HIS A 44 45.15 25.26 28.69
N ALA A 45 45.49 24.46 29.70
CA ALA A 45 44.60 23.39 30.19
C ALA A 45 43.35 24.01 30.81
N LEU A 46 43.48 25.03 31.67
CA LEU A 46 42.34 25.71 32.31
C LEU A 46 41.42 26.40 31.29
N ALA A 47 42.02 27.14 30.34
CA ALA A 47 41.28 27.81 29.30
C ALA A 47 40.54 26.84 28.36
N ALA A 48 41.15 25.69 28.04
CA ALA A 48 40.50 24.64 27.28
C ALA A 48 39.36 24.02 28.07
N ARG A 49 39.60 23.60 29.34
CA ARG A 49 38.64 22.85 30.15
C ARG A 49 37.43 23.68 30.54
N ASP A 50 37.65 24.84 31.22
CA ASP A 50 36.60 25.56 31.93
C ASP A 50 35.81 26.51 31.05
N ASN A 51 36.33 26.89 29.87
CA ASN A 51 35.60 27.74 28.94
C ASN A 51 35.17 27.02 27.68
N ILE A 52 36.09 26.42 26.93
CA ILE A 52 35.77 25.91 25.58
C ILE A 52 35.13 24.53 25.68
N LEU A 53 35.76 23.57 26.32
CA LEU A 53 35.26 22.21 26.43
C LEU A 53 34.02 22.09 27.32
N TYR A 54 33.95 22.91 28.41
CA TYR A 54 32.77 22.99 29.25
C TYR A 54 31.53 23.37 28.43
N ASN A 55 31.60 24.46 27.63
CA ASN A 55 30.51 24.87 26.76
C ASN A 55 30.24 23.88 25.61
N GLY A 56 31.28 23.16 25.15
CA GLY A 56 31.15 22.08 24.17
C GLY A 56 30.39 20.89 24.74
N ARG A 57 30.67 20.48 25.98
CA ARG A 57 29.96 19.40 26.69
C ARG A 57 28.49 19.75 26.94
N ILE A 58 28.22 20.98 27.44
CA ILE A 58 26.82 21.42 27.59
C ILE A 58 26.04 21.33 26.27
N ALA A 59 26.65 21.75 25.15
CA ALA A 59 26.02 21.65 23.83
C ALA A 59 25.83 20.18 23.42
N PHE A 60 26.84 19.33 23.62
CA PHE A 60 26.75 17.91 23.35
C PHE A 60 25.65 17.21 24.13
N ASP A 61 25.61 17.45 25.47
CA ASP A 61 24.61 16.84 26.35
C ASP A 61 23.19 17.27 25.97
N LYS A 62 23.02 18.55 25.59
CA LYS A 62 21.75 19.04 25.06
C LYS A 62 21.38 18.36 23.74
N GLY A 63 22.34 18.15 22.85
CA GLY A 63 22.11 17.42 21.60
C GLY A 63 21.69 15.97 21.83
N VAL A 64 22.30 15.30 22.80
CA VAL A 64 21.90 13.94 23.22
C VAL A 64 20.50 13.91 23.81
N GLU A 65 20.15 14.92 24.64
CA GLU A 65 18.80 15.01 25.20
C GLU A 65 17.74 15.30 24.12
N ASP A 66 18.04 16.21 23.18
CA ASP A 66 17.18 16.45 22.01
C ASP A 66 16.95 15.14 21.22
N LEU A 67 18.03 14.36 21.01
CA LEU A 67 17.93 13.07 20.34
C LEU A 67 17.03 12.09 21.13
N LYS A 68 17.19 12.00 22.44
CA LYS A 68 16.37 11.13 23.30
C LYS A 68 14.88 11.47 23.25
N THR A 69 14.56 12.76 23.15
CA THR A 69 13.17 13.23 23.11
C THR A 69 12.54 13.07 21.73
N THR A 70 13.32 13.18 20.67
CA THR A 70 12.83 13.08 19.28
C THR A 70 12.85 11.66 18.75
N TYR A 71 13.71 10.78 19.28
CA TYR A 71 13.83 9.41 18.83
C TYR A 71 12.61 8.58 19.21
N LYS A 72 12.00 7.92 18.20
CA LYS A 72 10.84 7.05 18.38
C LYS A 72 11.27 5.60 18.33
N ASP A 73 11.17 4.91 19.47
CA ASP A 73 11.38 3.46 19.53
C ASP A 73 10.27 2.70 18.78
N ASN A 74 10.66 1.75 17.94
CA ASN A 74 9.73 0.79 17.34
C ASN A 74 9.63 -0.46 18.22
N PHE A 75 8.66 -0.50 19.12
CA PHE A 75 8.45 -1.62 20.05
C PHE A 75 7.94 -2.92 19.40
N TRP A 76 7.63 -2.88 18.11
CA TRP A 76 7.21 -4.07 17.34
C TRP A 76 8.38 -4.92 16.87
N THR A 77 9.57 -4.36 16.84
CA THR A 77 10.82 -5.04 16.52
C THR A 77 11.72 -5.08 17.74
N ILE A 78 12.77 -5.92 17.71
CA ILE A 78 13.79 -5.90 18.77
C ILE A 78 14.44 -4.51 18.76
N LEU A 79 14.39 -3.82 19.91
CA LEU A 79 14.97 -2.49 20.02
C LEU A 79 16.48 -2.55 19.87
N PRO A 80 17.11 -1.57 19.20
CA PRO A 80 18.56 -1.45 19.22
C PRO A 80 19.03 -1.09 20.64
N VAL A 81 20.22 -1.53 21.01
CA VAL A 81 20.81 -1.23 22.33
C VAL A 81 20.96 0.29 22.50
N GLU A 82 21.45 0.98 21.47
CA GLU A 82 21.54 2.43 21.44
C GLU A 82 20.44 3.05 20.58
N ARG A 83 19.91 4.21 20.97
CA ARG A 83 19.01 5.01 20.15
C ARG A 83 19.78 5.54 18.94
N MET A 84 19.41 5.08 17.76
CA MET A 84 20.08 5.41 16.51
C MET A 84 19.14 6.21 15.60
N GLN A 85 19.68 7.25 14.96
CA GLN A 85 19.00 7.86 13.82
C GLN A 85 19.03 6.91 12.61
N ASP A 86 17.99 6.97 11.78
CA ASP A 86 17.91 6.08 10.61
C ASP A 86 19.04 6.39 9.61
N LYS A 87 19.70 5.35 9.11
CA LYS A 87 20.79 5.48 8.11
C LYS A 87 20.32 6.08 6.78
N THR A 88 19.02 5.97 6.49
CA THR A 88 18.44 6.40 5.20
C THR A 88 18.43 7.91 5.00
N GLU A 89 18.60 8.69 6.07
CA GLU A 89 18.76 10.12 5.98
C GLU A 89 20.25 10.49 5.88
N ALA A 90 20.84 10.24 4.71
CA ALA A 90 22.20 10.70 4.44
C ALA A 90 22.26 12.22 4.55
N ILE A 91 23.05 12.70 5.52
CA ILE A 91 23.34 14.14 5.65
C ILE A 91 24.44 14.43 4.61
N LEU A 92 24.17 15.36 3.71
CA LEU A 92 25.18 15.87 2.79
C LEU A 92 26.37 16.44 3.56
N PRO A 93 27.62 16.28 3.06
CA PRO A 93 28.78 16.87 3.71
C PRO A 93 28.57 18.35 3.98
N GLY A 94 28.73 18.76 5.26
CA GLY A 94 28.55 20.14 5.70
C GLY A 94 27.16 20.51 6.21
N GLN A 95 26.19 19.63 6.16
CA GLN A 95 24.88 19.81 6.81
C GLN A 95 24.82 19.05 8.13
N THR A 96 24.37 19.70 9.20
CA THR A 96 24.12 19.08 10.52
C THR A 96 22.62 19.05 10.79
N LYS A 97 22.12 17.91 11.29
CA LYS A 97 20.71 17.80 11.74
C LYS A 97 20.45 18.49 13.07
N ASN A 98 21.45 18.51 13.94
CA ASN A 98 21.33 19.09 15.27
C ASN A 98 22.42 20.13 15.50
N ALA A 99 22.00 21.40 15.58
CA ALA A 99 22.89 22.53 15.83
C ALA A 99 23.71 22.42 17.12
N ASN A 100 23.26 21.60 18.10
CA ASN A 100 23.97 21.36 19.32
C ASN A 100 25.22 20.47 19.12
N PHE A 101 25.17 19.47 18.26
CA PHE A 101 26.35 18.68 17.91
C PHE A 101 27.35 19.47 17.07
N ASP A 102 26.90 20.30 16.14
CA ASP A 102 27.76 21.22 15.39
C ASP A 102 28.49 22.21 16.32
N ARG A 103 27.72 22.78 17.27
CA ARG A 103 28.32 23.67 18.29
C ARG A 103 29.37 22.96 19.15
N ALA A 104 29.10 21.71 19.56
CA ALA A 104 30.05 20.90 20.35
C ALA A 104 31.31 20.59 19.53
N GLU A 105 31.18 20.20 18.26
CA GLU A 105 32.30 20.00 17.33
C GLU A 105 33.12 21.29 17.16
N THR A 106 32.45 22.40 16.87
CA THR A 106 33.14 23.71 16.73
C THR A 106 33.93 24.08 18.00
N LYS A 107 33.40 23.79 19.18
CA LYS A 107 34.13 24.02 20.46
C LYS A 107 35.31 23.05 20.59
N ALA A 108 35.15 21.79 20.27
CA ALA A 108 36.24 20.81 20.32
C ALA A 108 37.38 21.20 19.36
N ILE A 109 37.06 21.56 18.12
CA ILE A 109 38.04 22.05 17.13
C ILE A 109 38.75 23.30 17.66
N LYS A 110 37.99 24.27 18.22
CA LYS A 110 38.56 25.49 18.78
C LYS A 110 39.52 25.20 19.94
N ALA A 111 39.21 24.23 20.82
CA ALA A 111 40.11 23.82 21.90
C ALA A 111 41.42 23.23 21.31
N ILE A 112 41.33 22.34 20.33
CA ILE A 112 42.51 21.75 19.69
C ILE A 112 43.35 22.82 19.02
N GLN A 113 42.76 23.66 18.18
CA GLN A 113 43.50 24.71 17.45
C GLN A 113 44.17 25.75 18.32
N LYS A 114 43.51 26.20 19.41
CA LYS A 114 43.99 27.29 20.23
C LYS A 114 44.84 26.86 21.42
N HIS A 115 44.68 25.67 21.91
CA HIS A 115 45.27 25.23 23.17
C HIS A 115 46.09 23.93 23.09
N SER A 116 46.20 23.30 21.92
CA SER A 116 47.16 22.20 21.75
C SER A 116 48.59 22.69 21.91
N MET A 117 49.34 21.92 22.65
CA MET A 117 50.77 22.20 22.97
C MET A 117 51.63 21.02 22.53
N ASN A 118 51.63 20.73 21.22
CA ASN A 118 52.48 19.68 20.69
C ASN A 118 53.92 20.16 20.59
N ILE A 119 54.72 19.80 21.58
CA ILE A 119 56.12 20.20 21.71
C ILE A 119 56.97 18.93 21.68
N ASP A 120 57.95 18.91 20.79
CA ASP A 120 58.84 17.76 20.57
C ASP A 120 58.06 16.45 20.32
N GLY A 121 57.01 16.54 19.52
CA GLY A 121 56.20 15.39 19.17
C GLY A 121 55.26 14.88 20.28
N SER A 122 55.24 15.52 21.45
CA SER A 122 54.41 15.16 22.60
C SER A 122 53.43 16.28 22.97
N GLU A 123 52.15 15.98 23.15
CA GLU A 123 51.14 16.92 23.63
C GLU A 123 51.38 17.16 25.13
N LYS A 124 51.42 18.45 25.48
CA LYS A 124 51.66 18.88 26.88
C LYS A 124 50.42 19.39 27.57
N ASN A 125 49.32 19.66 26.82
CA ASN A 125 48.05 20.01 27.36
C ASN A 125 47.20 18.76 27.68
N PRO A 126 46.93 18.45 28.94
CA PRO A 126 46.21 17.24 29.34
C PRO A 126 44.74 17.23 28.96
N GLN A 127 44.21 18.32 28.37
CA GLN A 127 42.79 18.38 27.96
C GLN A 127 42.55 18.03 26.49
N MET A 128 43.61 17.69 25.74
CA MET A 128 43.49 17.46 24.31
C MET A 128 42.86 16.08 23.97
N ASP A 129 43.04 15.10 24.83
CA ASP A 129 42.33 13.82 24.74
C ASP A 129 40.82 13.98 24.87
N GLU A 130 40.36 14.78 25.85
CA GLU A 130 38.94 15.14 26.03
C GLU A 130 38.40 15.94 24.83
N ALA A 131 39.25 16.86 24.28
CA ALA A 131 38.84 17.62 23.09
C ALA A 131 38.63 16.70 21.86
N HIS A 132 39.53 15.74 21.61
CA HIS A 132 39.38 14.79 20.54
C HIS A 132 38.24 13.80 20.78
N LEU A 133 37.98 13.42 22.05
CA LEU A 133 36.86 12.57 22.42
C LEU A 133 35.53 13.28 22.13
N LEU A 134 35.37 14.54 22.54
CA LEU A 134 34.18 15.35 22.25
C LEU A 134 34.01 15.54 20.74
N LEU A 135 35.09 15.77 20.00
CA LEU A 135 35.10 15.87 18.55
C LEU A 135 34.53 14.59 17.90
N GLY A 136 35.07 13.44 18.29
CA GLY A 136 34.64 12.14 17.76
C GLY A 136 33.18 11.83 18.08
N LYS A 137 32.73 12.08 19.32
CA LYS A 137 31.33 11.89 19.75
C LYS A 137 30.35 12.79 18.98
N SER A 138 30.71 14.07 18.78
CA SER A 138 29.85 15.01 18.03
C SER A 138 29.70 14.58 16.57
N ARG A 139 30.77 14.18 15.92
CA ARG A 139 30.76 13.65 14.55
C ARG A 139 29.98 12.35 14.43
N TYR A 140 30.06 11.48 15.45
CA TYR A 140 29.29 10.23 15.49
C TYR A 140 27.79 10.48 15.45
N TYR A 141 27.27 11.40 16.30
CA TYR A 141 25.85 11.71 16.30
C TYR A 141 25.38 12.53 15.08
N ASP A 142 26.30 13.16 14.37
CA ASP A 142 26.04 13.76 13.05
C ASP A 142 26.12 12.76 11.90
N ASN A 143 26.20 11.44 12.19
CA ASN A 143 26.34 10.37 11.20
C ASN A 143 27.60 10.47 10.31
N ARG A 144 28.61 11.24 10.72
CA ARG A 144 29.91 11.35 10.06
C ARG A 144 30.89 10.35 10.68
N PHE A 145 30.67 9.05 10.39
CA PHE A 145 31.34 7.96 11.08
C PHE A 145 32.85 7.84 10.76
N LEU A 146 33.27 8.04 9.52
CA LEU A 146 34.69 8.02 9.18
C LEU A 146 35.49 9.11 9.90
N PRO A 147 35.09 10.41 9.84
CA PRO A 147 35.74 11.45 10.64
C PRO A 147 35.67 11.24 12.16
N ALA A 148 34.61 10.57 12.68
CA ALA A 148 34.52 10.20 14.09
C ALA A 148 35.55 9.11 14.44
N LEU A 149 35.68 8.08 13.59
CA LEU A 149 36.64 7.00 13.74
C LEU A 149 38.10 7.51 13.76
N GLU A 150 38.42 8.47 12.89
CA GLU A 150 39.72 9.13 12.88
C GLU A 150 40.03 9.83 14.20
N ALA A 151 39.05 10.59 14.78
CA ALA A 151 39.23 11.25 16.05
C ALA A 151 39.46 10.26 17.20
N PHE A 152 38.76 9.13 17.25
CA PHE A 152 38.96 8.10 18.27
C PHE A 152 40.31 7.37 18.08
N ASN A 153 40.67 7.02 16.85
CA ASN A 153 41.97 6.41 16.56
C ASN A 153 43.13 7.34 16.92
N TYR A 154 42.96 8.66 16.71
CA TYR A 154 43.97 9.64 17.11
C TYR A 154 44.24 9.62 18.61
N ILE A 155 43.19 9.50 19.46
CA ILE A 155 43.33 9.33 20.91
C ILE A 155 44.12 8.07 21.23
N LEU A 156 43.76 6.94 20.63
CA LEU A 156 44.41 5.66 20.90
C LEU A 156 45.88 5.61 20.49
N TYR A 157 46.25 6.36 19.47
CA TYR A 157 47.61 6.47 19.00
C TYR A 157 48.43 7.47 19.81
N LYS A 158 47.89 8.71 19.97
CA LYS A 158 48.65 9.85 20.53
C LYS A 158 48.59 9.92 22.07
N TYR A 159 47.48 9.48 22.67
CA TYR A 159 47.25 9.60 24.11
C TYR A 159 47.06 8.24 24.80
N SER A 160 47.96 7.29 24.54
CA SER A 160 47.87 5.87 25.01
C SER A 160 47.74 5.75 26.53
N ASN A 161 48.21 6.73 27.31
CA ASN A 161 48.14 6.80 28.79
C ASN A 161 46.98 7.64 29.32
N SER A 162 46.07 8.10 28.46
CA SER A 162 44.89 8.89 28.84
C SER A 162 43.95 8.10 29.71
N ASP A 163 43.31 8.77 30.69
CA ASP A 163 42.18 8.22 31.46
C ASP A 163 40.93 8.00 30.57
N LYS A 164 40.85 8.65 29.39
CA LYS A 164 39.80 8.49 28.36
C LYS A 164 40.02 7.33 27.43
N ILE A 165 41.13 6.57 27.56
CA ILE A 165 41.49 5.52 26.61
C ILE A 165 40.42 4.44 26.47
N TYR A 166 39.78 4.01 27.56
CA TYR A 166 38.72 3.00 27.54
C TYR A 166 37.46 3.52 26.89
N GLU A 167 37.10 4.74 27.17
CA GLU A 167 35.96 5.39 26.57
C GLU A 167 36.17 5.57 25.06
N ALA A 168 37.34 6.03 24.63
CA ALA A 168 37.69 6.13 23.20
C ALA A 168 37.65 4.78 22.48
N LYS A 169 38.09 3.69 23.13
CA LYS A 169 37.98 2.33 22.57
C LYS A 169 36.52 1.92 22.38
N ILE A 170 35.64 2.18 23.35
CA ILE A 170 34.20 1.85 23.24
C ILE A 170 33.56 2.65 22.11
N TRP A 171 33.81 3.96 22.03
CA TRP A 171 33.25 4.81 20.97
C TRP A 171 33.78 4.44 19.59
N ARG A 172 35.05 4.02 19.49
CA ARG A 172 35.57 3.47 18.24
C ARG A 172 34.77 2.25 17.78
N GLU A 173 34.50 1.32 18.69
CA GLU A 173 33.75 0.10 18.32
C GLU A 173 32.25 0.39 18.06
N LYS A 174 31.64 1.35 18.77
CA LYS A 174 30.35 1.88 18.37
C LYS A 174 30.34 2.36 16.92
N THR A 175 31.41 3.10 16.54
CA THR A 175 31.54 3.63 15.18
C THR A 175 31.76 2.52 14.16
N ASN A 176 32.56 1.48 14.49
CA ASN A 176 32.75 0.31 13.64
C ASN A 176 31.42 -0.42 13.37
N ILE A 177 30.56 -0.58 14.38
CA ILE A 177 29.22 -1.17 14.22
C ILE A 177 28.36 -0.35 13.24
N ARG A 178 28.42 1.00 13.35
CA ARG A 178 27.70 1.87 12.41
C ARG A 178 28.24 1.78 10.97
N LEU A 179 29.49 1.42 10.79
CA LEU A 179 30.15 1.13 9.50
C LEU A 179 30.00 -0.34 9.06
N GLU A 180 29.16 -1.12 9.76
CA GLU A 180 28.91 -2.54 9.49
C GLU A 180 30.13 -3.47 9.71
N ASN A 181 31.14 -3.00 10.43
CA ASN A 181 32.34 -3.75 10.80
C ASN A 181 32.11 -4.53 12.12
N ASP A 182 30.98 -5.24 12.25
CA ASP A 182 30.57 -5.94 13.48
C ASP A 182 31.61 -6.98 13.95
N ALA A 183 32.19 -7.74 13.04
CA ALA A 183 33.20 -8.76 13.36
C ALA A 183 34.45 -8.15 14.00
N GLN A 184 34.94 -7.01 13.51
CA GLN A 184 36.06 -6.27 14.07
C GLN A 184 35.70 -5.68 15.45
N ALA A 185 34.49 -5.12 15.59
CA ALA A 185 33.98 -4.60 16.87
C ALA A 185 33.92 -5.72 17.92
N ILE A 186 33.37 -6.89 17.58
CA ILE A 186 33.33 -8.07 18.47
C ILE A 186 34.73 -8.48 18.94
N LYS A 187 35.68 -8.56 18.02
CA LYS A 187 37.09 -8.91 18.34
C LYS A 187 37.71 -7.94 19.32
N ASN A 188 37.58 -6.64 19.05
CA ASN A 188 38.21 -5.58 19.85
C ASN A 188 37.53 -5.46 21.23
N LEU A 189 36.19 -5.52 21.31
CA LEU A 189 35.47 -5.47 22.56
C LEU A 189 35.76 -6.69 23.46
N LYS A 190 35.92 -7.89 22.89
CA LYS A 190 36.35 -9.07 23.64
C LYS A 190 37.73 -8.90 24.27
N ILE A 191 38.67 -8.25 23.55
CA ILE A 191 39.99 -7.93 24.09
C ILE A 191 39.87 -6.88 25.20
N LEU A 192 39.07 -5.82 24.98
CA LEU A 192 38.86 -4.76 25.94
C LEU A 192 38.29 -5.27 27.26
N LEU A 193 37.30 -6.17 27.20
CA LEU A 193 36.63 -6.75 28.36
C LEU A 193 37.52 -7.71 29.20
N LYS A 194 38.68 -8.13 28.69
CA LYS A 194 39.66 -8.88 29.47
C LYS A 194 40.51 -8.01 30.40
N ASP A 195 40.50 -6.69 30.17
CA ASP A 195 41.27 -5.74 31.01
C ASP A 195 40.57 -5.54 32.34
N ARG A 196 41.24 -5.91 33.45
CA ARG A 196 40.75 -5.82 34.82
C ARG A 196 40.58 -4.37 35.30
N LYS A 197 41.14 -3.39 34.61
CA LYS A 197 41.01 -1.98 34.90
C LYS A 197 39.68 -1.38 34.40
N LEU A 198 39.01 -2.05 33.44
CA LEU A 198 37.71 -1.64 32.96
C LEU A 198 36.63 -1.99 34.00
N LYS A 199 35.99 -1.00 34.62
CA LYS A 199 35.02 -1.17 35.69
C LYS A 199 33.84 -0.21 35.55
N GLY A 200 32.80 -0.42 36.39
CA GLY A 200 31.64 0.46 36.48
C GLY A 200 30.89 0.67 35.16
N GLN A 201 30.48 1.90 34.88
CA GLN A 201 29.67 2.22 33.71
C GLN A 201 30.37 1.88 32.36
N LEU A 202 31.70 2.08 32.25
CA LEU A 202 32.42 1.74 31.01
C LEU A 202 32.40 0.23 30.74
N HIS A 203 32.41 -0.61 31.80
CA HIS A 203 32.27 -2.05 31.63
C HIS A 203 30.85 -2.42 31.17
N ALA A 204 29.82 -1.74 31.70
CA ALA A 204 28.45 -1.88 31.25
C ALA A 204 28.31 -1.50 29.76
N ASP A 205 28.82 -0.31 29.38
CA ASP A 205 28.77 0.19 28.01
C ASP A 205 29.48 -0.76 27.01
N ALA A 206 30.65 -1.27 27.38
CA ALA A 206 31.38 -2.21 26.51
C ALA A 206 30.58 -3.52 26.28
N ASN A 207 29.93 -4.06 27.32
CA ASN A 207 29.08 -5.25 27.18
C ASN A 207 27.80 -4.93 26.38
N ALA A 208 27.18 -3.76 26.58
CA ALA A 208 25.99 -3.35 25.85
C ALA A 208 26.28 -3.21 24.34
N ILE A 209 27.41 -2.58 23.97
CA ILE A 209 27.81 -2.44 22.58
C ILE A 209 28.23 -3.78 21.96
N LEU A 210 28.88 -4.65 22.73
CA LEU A 210 29.18 -6.02 22.27
C LEU A 210 27.89 -6.81 22.02
N ALA A 211 26.85 -6.63 22.85
CA ALA A 211 25.56 -7.24 22.62
C ALA A 211 24.92 -6.73 21.31
N GLN A 212 25.01 -5.44 21.02
CA GLN A 212 24.52 -4.88 19.75
C GLN A 212 25.21 -5.54 18.55
N ALA A 213 26.53 -5.69 18.57
CA ALA A 213 27.26 -6.35 17.49
C ALA A 213 26.83 -7.83 17.32
N TYR A 214 26.55 -8.53 18.42
CA TYR A 214 25.99 -9.88 18.35
C TYR A 214 24.54 -9.91 17.82
N LEU A 215 23.73 -8.90 18.11
CA LEU A 215 22.38 -8.78 17.52
C LEU A 215 22.46 -8.57 16.00
N ASN A 216 23.37 -7.72 15.55
CA ASN A 216 23.59 -7.48 14.11
C ASN A 216 24.04 -8.77 13.37
N THR A 217 24.85 -9.59 14.02
CA THR A 217 25.28 -10.89 13.48
C THR A 217 24.32 -12.04 13.78
N ASN A 218 23.13 -11.75 14.34
CA ASN A 218 22.08 -12.71 14.67
C ASN A 218 22.48 -13.79 15.70
N VAL A 219 23.47 -13.52 16.57
CA VAL A 219 23.90 -14.42 17.66
C VAL A 219 23.20 -14.03 18.95
N LYS A 220 21.90 -14.35 19.05
CA LYS A 220 21.01 -13.86 20.13
C LYS A 220 21.39 -14.34 21.52
N ASP A 221 21.80 -15.62 21.70
CA ASP A 221 22.15 -16.17 23.02
C ASP A 221 23.34 -15.44 23.65
N THR A 222 24.37 -15.17 22.86
CA THR A 222 25.53 -14.41 23.35
C THR A 222 25.16 -12.95 23.64
N ALA A 223 24.28 -12.35 22.80
CA ALA A 223 23.77 -11.01 23.05
C ALA A 223 23.01 -10.92 24.40
N ILE A 224 22.16 -11.92 24.71
CA ILE A 224 21.48 -12.03 26.01
C ILE A 224 22.49 -12.07 27.16
N ALA A 225 23.52 -12.92 27.06
CA ALA A 225 24.55 -13.04 28.10
C ALA A 225 25.25 -11.70 28.36
N LYS A 226 25.56 -10.94 27.30
CA LYS A 226 26.21 -9.63 27.40
C LYS A 226 25.29 -8.54 27.94
N LEU A 227 24.02 -8.53 27.49
CA LEU A 227 23.01 -7.59 28.01
C LEU A 227 22.71 -7.81 29.50
N LYS A 228 22.71 -9.05 30.00
CA LYS A 228 22.57 -9.34 31.44
C LYS A 228 23.67 -8.63 32.24
N ILE A 229 24.94 -8.77 31.80
CA ILE A 229 26.06 -8.09 32.46
C ILE A 229 25.91 -6.57 32.39
N ALA A 230 25.56 -6.03 31.23
CA ALA A 230 25.35 -4.60 31.03
C ALA A 230 24.24 -4.06 31.95
N ARG A 231 23.12 -4.77 32.07
CA ARG A 231 21.99 -4.44 32.95
C ARG A 231 22.38 -4.36 34.42
N GLU A 232 23.20 -5.28 34.87
CA GLU A 232 23.63 -5.35 36.28
C GLU A 232 24.59 -4.22 36.64
N LEU A 233 25.48 -3.87 35.71
CA LEU A 233 26.56 -2.90 35.93
C LEU A 233 26.17 -1.46 35.64
N THR A 234 25.11 -1.25 34.87
CA THR A 234 24.73 0.15 34.53
C THR A 234 24.14 0.89 35.69
N GLU A 235 24.64 2.11 35.90
CA GLU A 235 24.12 3.05 36.89
C GLU A 235 22.93 3.86 36.39
N GLN A 236 22.67 3.81 35.06
CA GLN A 236 21.63 4.58 34.40
C GLN A 236 20.32 3.82 34.36
N ASN A 237 19.31 4.28 35.08
CA ASN A 237 18.01 3.64 35.16
C ASN A 237 17.30 3.50 33.81
N GLU A 238 17.44 4.50 32.94
CA GLU A 238 16.85 4.46 31.59
C GLU A 238 17.45 3.34 30.74
N GLU A 239 18.78 3.20 30.77
CA GLU A 239 19.47 2.11 30.05
C GLU A 239 19.15 0.76 30.66
N LYS A 240 19.05 0.65 31.98
CA LYS A 240 18.64 -0.56 32.67
C LYS A 240 17.24 -1.03 32.25
N ALA A 241 16.29 -0.10 32.15
CA ALA A 241 14.95 -0.38 31.65
C ALA A 241 14.97 -0.85 30.20
N ARG A 242 15.78 -0.18 29.35
CA ARG A 242 15.95 -0.55 27.95
C ARG A 242 16.55 -1.94 27.78
N TYR A 243 17.60 -2.26 28.54
CA TYR A 243 18.24 -3.57 28.45
C TYR A 243 17.31 -4.69 28.92
N ASN A 244 16.54 -4.50 30.00
CA ASN A 244 15.51 -5.45 30.43
C ASN A 244 14.42 -5.63 29.35
N PHE A 245 13.99 -4.55 28.70
CA PHE A 245 13.01 -4.63 27.65
C PHE A 245 13.53 -5.42 26.42
N ILE A 246 14.77 -5.15 25.99
CA ILE A 246 15.43 -5.90 24.90
C ILE A 246 15.60 -7.37 25.27
N LEU A 247 16.00 -7.67 26.52
CA LEU A 247 16.08 -9.05 27.02
C LEU A 247 14.74 -9.76 26.89
N GLY A 248 13.62 -9.11 27.28
CA GLY A 248 12.28 -9.63 27.12
C GLY A 248 11.96 -9.96 25.66
N GLN A 249 12.25 -9.04 24.73
CA GLN A 249 12.05 -9.25 23.29
C GLN A 249 12.92 -10.36 22.72
N LEU A 250 14.16 -10.50 23.19
CA LEU A 250 15.06 -11.58 22.77
C LEU A 250 14.55 -12.94 23.24
N TYR A 251 14.09 -13.05 24.49
CA TYR A 251 13.48 -14.27 25.01
C TYR A 251 12.19 -14.63 24.25
N GLU A 252 11.34 -13.65 23.92
CA GLU A 252 10.18 -13.89 23.02
C GLU A 252 10.64 -14.48 21.68
N SER A 253 11.68 -13.89 21.06
CA SER A 253 12.18 -14.34 19.76
C SER A 253 12.81 -15.72 19.74
N LEU A 254 13.23 -16.21 20.91
CA LEU A 254 13.78 -17.54 21.14
C LEU A 254 12.77 -18.52 21.74
N ASN A 255 11.51 -18.08 21.89
CA ASN A 255 10.42 -18.87 22.44
C ASN A 255 10.61 -19.33 23.92
N TYR A 256 11.16 -18.42 24.74
CA TYR A 256 11.27 -18.58 26.20
C TYR A 256 10.27 -17.65 26.92
N PRO A 257 8.98 -18.00 26.98
CA PRO A 257 7.92 -17.10 27.47
C PRO A 257 8.10 -16.69 28.94
N ASP A 258 8.48 -17.63 29.83
CA ASP A 258 8.65 -17.33 31.25
C ASP A 258 9.78 -16.33 31.50
N SER A 259 10.92 -16.51 30.80
CA SER A 259 12.05 -15.58 30.88
C SER A 259 11.71 -14.22 30.28
N ALA A 260 10.93 -14.18 29.21
CA ALA A 260 10.44 -12.95 28.61
C ALA A 260 9.49 -12.22 29.58
N TYR A 261 8.54 -12.94 30.18
CA TYR A 261 7.63 -12.38 31.17
C TYR A 261 8.39 -11.77 32.37
N ALA A 262 9.36 -12.50 32.91
CA ALA A 262 10.19 -12.03 34.03
C ALA A 262 10.99 -10.75 33.65
N ALA A 263 11.58 -10.71 32.47
CA ALA A 263 12.32 -9.54 32.03
C ALA A 263 11.42 -8.29 31.85
N PHE A 264 10.22 -8.46 31.34
CA PHE A 264 9.23 -7.36 31.27
C PHE A 264 8.73 -6.98 32.65
N GLN A 265 8.58 -7.94 33.58
CA GLN A 265 8.18 -7.66 34.93
C GLN A 265 9.22 -6.78 35.66
N GLU A 266 10.52 -7.03 35.47
CA GLU A 266 11.56 -6.16 36.00
C GLU A 266 11.43 -4.70 35.51
N VAL A 267 11.05 -4.48 34.24
CA VAL A 267 10.78 -3.12 33.72
C VAL A 267 9.62 -2.46 34.45
N ILE A 268 8.55 -3.21 34.70
CA ILE A 268 7.35 -2.74 35.41
C ILE A 268 7.71 -2.40 36.88
N ASP A 269 8.49 -3.26 37.55
CA ASP A 269 8.88 -3.10 38.95
C ASP A 269 9.83 -1.92 39.19
N MET A 270 10.50 -1.46 38.14
CA MET A 270 11.26 -0.20 38.20
C MET A 270 10.37 1.03 38.45
N LYS A 271 9.07 0.97 38.18
CA LYS A 271 8.08 2.04 38.39
C LYS A 271 8.54 3.37 37.76
N ARG A 272 8.65 4.42 38.56
CA ARG A 272 9.07 5.75 38.10
C ARG A 272 10.57 5.87 37.73
N LYS A 273 11.39 4.87 38.05
CA LYS A 273 12.79 4.79 37.62
C LYS A 273 12.90 4.41 36.12
N SER A 274 11.89 3.75 35.59
CA SER A 274 11.80 3.45 34.16
C SER A 274 10.99 4.53 33.43
N PRO A 275 11.41 4.98 32.24
CA PRO A 275 10.57 5.78 31.36
C PRO A 275 9.22 5.12 31.12
N ARG A 276 8.13 5.89 31.24
CA ARG A 276 6.77 5.35 31.22
C ARG A 276 6.45 4.54 29.96
N ARG A 277 7.04 4.92 28.82
CA ARG A 277 6.90 4.19 27.56
C ARG A 277 7.30 2.71 27.66
N TYR A 278 8.41 2.39 28.35
CA TYR A 278 8.84 0.99 28.52
C TYR A 278 7.90 0.23 29.44
N VAL A 279 7.41 0.86 30.50
CA VAL A 279 6.45 0.24 31.45
C VAL A 279 5.16 -0.17 30.70
N ILE A 280 4.58 0.74 29.91
CA ILE A 280 3.34 0.47 29.18
C ILE A 280 3.53 -0.62 28.10
N TRP A 281 4.64 -0.56 27.36
CA TRP A 281 4.93 -1.61 26.40
C TRP A 281 5.30 -2.94 27.04
N ALA A 282 5.91 -2.96 28.24
CA ALA A 282 6.14 -4.18 29.01
C ALA A 282 4.80 -4.82 29.42
N HIS A 283 3.83 -4.04 29.89
CA HIS A 283 2.47 -4.55 30.13
C HIS A 283 1.83 -5.08 28.84
N ALA A 284 2.00 -4.37 27.70
CA ALA A 284 1.47 -4.82 26.40
C ALA A 284 2.09 -6.15 25.96
N LYS A 285 3.39 -6.33 26.18
CA LYS A 285 4.11 -7.59 25.88
C LYS A 285 3.67 -8.75 26.78
N GLN A 286 3.52 -8.51 28.08
CA GLN A 286 2.96 -9.52 28.98
C GLN A 286 1.52 -9.90 28.62
N ALA A 287 0.69 -8.97 28.18
CA ALA A 287 -0.67 -9.24 27.73
C ALA A 287 -0.73 -10.18 26.52
N GLN A 288 0.25 -10.13 25.63
CA GLN A 288 0.33 -11.04 24.48
C GLN A 288 0.58 -12.51 24.89
N GLN A 289 1.17 -12.73 26.08
CA GLN A 289 1.47 -14.04 26.64
C GLN A 289 0.36 -14.55 27.59
N PHE A 290 -0.73 -13.82 27.75
CA PHE A 290 -1.83 -14.17 28.63
C PHE A 290 -2.52 -15.45 28.17
N ASP A 291 -2.66 -16.44 29.08
CA ASP A 291 -3.39 -17.69 28.79
C ASP A 291 -4.90 -17.47 29.02
N TYR A 292 -5.66 -17.33 27.96
CA TYR A 292 -7.11 -17.12 27.99
C TYR A 292 -7.91 -18.32 28.53
N LYS A 293 -7.33 -19.52 28.62
CA LYS A 293 -8.00 -20.71 29.14
C LYS A 293 -7.82 -20.87 30.64
N LYS A 294 -6.66 -20.50 31.18
CA LYS A 294 -6.28 -20.72 32.58
C LYS A 294 -6.10 -19.42 33.38
N GLY A 295 -5.87 -18.31 32.68
CA GLY A 295 -5.58 -17.02 33.32
C GLY A 295 -6.82 -16.36 33.92
N ASP A 296 -6.62 -15.57 34.98
CA ASP A 296 -7.67 -14.75 35.59
C ASP A 296 -8.01 -13.54 34.71
N THR A 297 -9.09 -13.68 33.94
CA THR A 297 -9.57 -12.65 33.01
C THR A 297 -10.11 -11.42 33.75
N LEU A 298 -10.60 -11.58 34.98
CA LEU A 298 -11.09 -10.46 35.81
C LEU A 298 -9.93 -9.61 36.30
N ALA A 299 -8.91 -10.23 36.91
CA ALA A 299 -7.71 -9.55 37.34
C ALA A 299 -6.99 -8.81 36.20
N PHE A 300 -6.91 -9.44 35.03
CA PHE A 300 -6.38 -8.81 33.82
C PHE A 300 -7.17 -7.55 33.45
N SER A 301 -8.50 -7.65 33.38
CA SER A 301 -9.35 -6.51 33.03
C SER A 301 -9.21 -5.36 34.04
N GLU A 302 -9.19 -5.67 35.35
CA GLU A 302 -9.00 -4.67 36.41
C GLU A 302 -7.63 -3.99 36.36
N GLN A 303 -6.56 -4.74 36.05
CA GLN A 303 -5.24 -4.19 35.86
C GLN A 303 -5.23 -3.16 34.73
N TYR A 304 -5.83 -3.49 33.57
CA TYR A 304 -5.91 -2.57 32.45
C TYR A 304 -6.85 -1.38 32.72
N ASP A 305 -7.90 -1.54 33.53
CA ASP A 305 -8.73 -0.43 33.97
C ASP A 305 -7.97 0.53 34.91
N LYS A 306 -7.07 0.02 35.77
CA LYS A 306 -6.16 0.84 36.56
C LYS A 306 -5.19 1.62 35.66
N LEU A 307 -4.61 0.96 34.65
CA LEU A 307 -3.73 1.63 33.67
C LEU A 307 -4.46 2.73 32.89
N LEU A 308 -5.73 2.54 32.49
CA LEU A 308 -6.54 3.53 31.81
C LEU A 308 -6.88 4.75 32.67
N LYS A 309 -7.04 4.56 34.00
CA LYS A 309 -7.36 5.64 34.96
C LYS A 309 -6.15 6.47 35.36
N ASP A 310 -4.95 5.94 35.24
CA ASP A 310 -3.71 6.62 35.62
C ASP A 310 -3.41 7.78 34.66
N ARG A 311 -3.28 9.00 35.22
CA ARG A 311 -3.04 10.21 34.43
C ARG A 311 -1.69 10.23 33.73
N GLU A 312 -0.68 9.56 34.27
CA GLU A 312 0.64 9.44 33.65
C GLU A 312 0.61 8.64 32.34
N ASN A 313 -0.44 7.83 32.13
CA ASN A 313 -0.62 7.00 30.93
C ASN A 313 -1.38 7.68 29.78
N ARG A 314 -1.83 8.93 29.93
CA ARG A 314 -2.57 9.65 28.88
C ARG A 314 -1.89 9.64 27.50
N PRO A 315 -0.54 9.79 27.39
CA PRO A 315 0.14 9.70 26.10
C PRO A 315 0.16 8.32 25.47
N TYR A 316 -0.25 7.26 26.20
CA TYR A 316 -0.18 5.85 25.80
C TYR A 316 -1.54 5.16 25.80
N LEU A 317 -2.63 5.93 25.82
CA LEU A 317 -4.00 5.38 25.79
C LEU A 317 -4.29 4.59 24.50
N ASP A 318 -3.60 4.90 23.42
CA ASP A 318 -3.64 4.15 22.17
C ASP A 318 -3.20 2.70 22.38
N VAL A 319 -2.03 2.47 22.99
CA VAL A 319 -1.50 1.13 23.27
C VAL A 319 -2.38 0.39 24.27
N ILE A 320 -2.80 1.05 25.37
CA ILE A 320 -3.60 0.40 26.42
C ILE A 320 -4.99 -0.01 25.90
N ASN A 321 -5.65 0.85 25.12
CA ASN A 321 -6.94 0.52 24.50
C ASN A 321 -6.78 -0.58 23.45
N HIS A 322 -5.68 -0.59 22.69
CA HIS A 322 -5.39 -1.66 21.75
C HIS A 322 -5.33 -3.03 22.45
N GLN A 323 -4.55 -3.13 23.54
CA GLN A 323 -4.43 -4.38 24.30
C GLN A 323 -5.78 -4.82 24.88
N LYS A 324 -6.57 -3.88 25.37
CA LYS A 324 -7.93 -4.19 25.85
C LYS A 324 -8.86 -4.63 24.70
N GLY A 325 -8.68 -4.06 23.52
CA GLY A 325 -9.35 -4.53 22.30
C GLY A 325 -8.98 -5.97 21.95
N LEU A 326 -7.69 -6.31 21.94
CA LEU A 326 -7.19 -7.66 21.71
C LEU A 326 -7.72 -8.67 22.76
N PHE A 327 -7.76 -8.26 24.04
CA PHE A 327 -8.30 -9.06 25.11
C PHE A 327 -9.76 -9.47 24.87
N TYR A 328 -10.63 -8.49 24.53
CA TYR A 328 -12.04 -8.79 24.24
C TYR A 328 -12.22 -9.56 22.93
N ASP A 329 -11.38 -9.33 21.93
CA ASP A 329 -11.41 -10.06 20.67
C ASP A 329 -11.08 -11.56 20.89
N LYS A 330 -10.07 -11.86 21.69
CA LYS A 330 -9.71 -13.23 22.08
C LYS A 330 -10.77 -13.94 22.93
N LEU A 331 -11.60 -13.18 23.65
CA LEU A 331 -12.77 -13.71 24.39
C LEU A 331 -14.04 -13.78 23.53
N ASP A 332 -13.94 -13.55 22.23
CA ASP A 332 -15.05 -13.49 21.27
C ASP A 332 -16.12 -12.43 21.60
N LYS A 333 -15.78 -11.43 22.41
CA LYS A 333 -16.64 -10.28 22.70
C LYS A 333 -16.43 -9.17 21.67
N LYS A 334 -16.86 -9.45 20.42
CA LYS A 334 -16.60 -8.59 19.24
C LYS A 334 -17.10 -7.14 19.40
N SER A 335 -18.22 -6.93 20.12
CA SER A 335 -18.75 -5.57 20.38
C SER A 335 -17.78 -4.73 21.20
N ASP A 336 -17.28 -5.28 22.31
CA ASP A 336 -16.31 -4.60 23.17
C ASP A 336 -14.96 -4.46 22.49
N ALA A 337 -14.51 -5.47 21.74
CA ALA A 337 -13.29 -5.39 20.94
C ALA A 337 -13.34 -4.19 19.97
N LYS A 338 -14.40 -4.05 19.17
CA LYS A 338 -14.61 -2.90 18.28
C LYS A 338 -14.60 -1.56 19.04
N LYS A 339 -15.24 -1.50 20.21
CA LYS A 339 -15.27 -0.31 21.05
C LYS A 339 -13.86 0.14 21.48
N TYR A 340 -13.02 -0.79 21.93
CA TYR A 340 -11.67 -0.48 22.40
C TYR A 340 -10.70 -0.23 21.26
N TYR A 341 -10.75 -0.95 20.11
CA TYR A 341 -9.98 -0.62 18.93
C TYR A 341 -10.29 0.79 18.43
N ASN A 342 -11.57 1.19 18.40
CA ASN A 342 -11.97 2.54 18.02
C ASN A 342 -11.50 3.60 19.04
N LYS A 343 -11.48 3.28 20.35
CA LYS A 343 -10.89 4.19 21.36
C LYS A 343 -9.38 4.35 21.15
N SER A 344 -8.67 3.27 20.83
CA SER A 344 -7.24 3.32 20.47
C SER A 344 -6.99 4.23 19.28
N LEU A 345 -7.77 4.09 18.20
CA LEU A 345 -7.66 4.92 16.98
C LEU A 345 -8.01 6.41 17.19
N ARG A 346 -8.87 6.71 18.17
CA ARG A 346 -9.23 8.10 18.54
C ARG A 346 -8.21 8.75 19.46
N SER A 347 -7.36 7.98 20.11
CA SER A 347 -6.26 8.50 20.91
C SER A 347 -5.18 9.10 20.01
N VAL A 348 -4.50 10.12 20.49
CA VAL A 348 -3.37 10.70 19.75
C VAL A 348 -2.24 9.67 19.69
N SER A 349 -2.04 9.08 18.52
CA SER A 349 -0.97 8.11 18.30
C SER A 349 -0.04 8.58 17.19
N GLN A 350 1.26 8.34 17.39
CA GLN A 350 2.28 8.53 16.36
C GLN A 350 2.78 7.19 15.78
N ASP A 351 2.26 6.08 16.30
CA ASP A 351 2.60 4.73 15.87
C ASP A 351 1.67 4.29 14.71
N ASN A 352 2.16 4.46 13.49
CA ASN A 352 1.42 4.05 12.29
C ASN A 352 1.14 2.55 12.25
N TYR A 353 2.06 1.72 12.79
CA TYR A 353 1.86 0.28 12.80
C TYR A 353 0.78 -0.13 13.79
N LEU A 354 0.71 0.48 14.97
CA LEU A 354 -0.39 0.28 15.92
C LEU A 354 -1.75 0.62 15.30
N MET A 355 -1.81 1.75 14.58
CA MET A 355 -3.03 2.12 13.84
C MET A 355 -3.38 1.07 12.78
N ALA A 356 -2.39 0.60 12.00
CA ALA A 356 -2.59 -0.43 10.98
C ALA A 356 -3.15 -1.71 11.59
N VAL A 357 -2.59 -2.16 12.72
CA VAL A 357 -3.06 -3.36 13.43
C VAL A 357 -4.50 -3.20 13.93
N ASN A 358 -4.86 -2.02 14.47
CA ASN A 358 -6.24 -1.75 14.89
C ASN A 358 -7.21 -1.80 13.70
N TYR A 359 -6.88 -1.16 12.59
CA TYR A 359 -7.69 -1.21 11.36
C TYR A 359 -7.81 -2.63 10.80
N ARG A 360 -6.71 -3.39 10.78
CA ARG A 360 -6.71 -4.79 10.35
C ARG A 360 -7.61 -5.67 11.22
N ASN A 361 -7.55 -5.52 12.54
CA ASN A 361 -8.38 -6.30 13.46
C ASN A 361 -9.88 -5.94 13.31
N LEU A 362 -10.20 -4.64 13.16
CA LEU A 362 -11.56 -4.21 12.85
C LEU A 362 -12.03 -4.77 11.50
N ALA A 363 -11.16 -4.76 10.47
CA ALA A 363 -11.49 -5.33 9.17
C ALA A 363 -11.79 -6.83 9.27
N ALA A 364 -11.01 -7.58 10.06
CA ALA A 364 -11.24 -9.01 10.29
C ALA A 364 -12.59 -9.26 10.99
N ILE A 365 -12.91 -8.50 12.04
CA ILE A 365 -14.20 -8.62 12.75
C ILE A 365 -15.37 -8.31 11.81
N TYR A 366 -15.29 -7.24 11.00
CA TYR A 366 -16.36 -6.92 10.04
C TYR A 366 -16.46 -7.93 8.90
N PHE A 367 -15.36 -8.56 8.53
CA PHE A 367 -15.36 -9.67 7.56
C PHE A 367 -16.09 -10.90 8.12
N GLU A 368 -15.80 -11.31 9.36
CA GLU A 368 -16.50 -12.39 10.06
C GLU A 368 -18.02 -12.11 10.22
N GLU A 369 -18.38 -10.83 10.40
CA GLU A 369 -19.80 -10.38 10.45
C GLU A 369 -20.46 -10.29 9.06
N ALA A 370 -19.81 -10.75 7.99
CA ALA A 370 -20.25 -10.62 6.59
C ALA A 370 -20.51 -9.17 6.13
N LYS A 371 -19.94 -8.17 6.80
CA LYS A 371 -20.03 -6.75 6.43
C LYS A 371 -18.86 -6.36 5.52
N TYR A 372 -18.80 -6.97 4.36
CA TYR A 372 -17.65 -6.93 3.44
C TYR A 372 -17.27 -5.53 2.98
N ARG A 373 -18.24 -4.66 2.68
CA ARG A 373 -17.99 -3.25 2.31
C ARG A 373 -17.29 -2.48 3.44
N THR A 374 -17.71 -2.71 4.68
CA THR A 374 -17.08 -2.08 5.84
C THR A 374 -15.69 -2.64 6.10
N ALA A 375 -15.53 -3.97 6.00
CA ALA A 375 -14.24 -4.64 6.09
C ALA A 375 -13.24 -4.10 5.04
N GLY A 376 -13.70 -3.91 3.79
CA GLY A 376 -12.90 -3.34 2.71
C GLY A 376 -12.35 -1.95 3.05
N LYS A 377 -13.20 -1.04 3.57
CA LYS A 377 -12.78 0.31 4.00
C LYS A 377 -11.72 0.27 5.11
N TYR A 378 -11.82 -0.68 6.04
CA TYR A 378 -10.82 -0.86 7.10
C TYR A 378 -9.52 -1.48 6.58
N TYR A 379 -9.56 -2.39 5.58
CA TYR A 379 -8.35 -2.86 4.90
C TYR A 379 -7.66 -1.74 4.11
N ASP A 380 -8.42 -0.86 3.44
CA ASP A 380 -7.87 0.33 2.78
C ASP A 380 -7.15 1.23 3.81
N SER A 381 -7.79 1.48 4.97
CA SER A 381 -7.17 2.24 6.07
C SER A 381 -5.91 1.56 6.63
N THR A 382 -5.89 0.22 6.68
CA THR A 382 -4.71 -0.56 7.09
C THR A 382 -3.54 -0.32 6.13
N MET A 383 -3.79 -0.44 4.81
CA MET A 383 -2.76 -0.23 3.78
C MET A 383 -2.18 1.18 3.79
N MET A 384 -3.00 2.20 4.10
CA MET A 384 -2.53 3.59 4.22
C MET A 384 -1.54 3.80 5.37
N LYS A 385 -1.53 2.91 6.37
CA LYS A 385 -0.68 3.01 7.57
C LYS A 385 0.51 2.06 7.56
N LEU A 386 0.51 1.05 6.70
CA LEU A 386 1.61 0.12 6.53
C LEU A 386 2.67 0.67 5.56
N ASP A 387 3.91 0.22 5.76
CA ASP A 387 4.96 0.40 4.76
C ASP A 387 4.63 -0.41 3.51
N GLN A 388 4.54 0.27 2.36
CA GLN A 388 4.22 -0.32 1.06
C GLN A 388 5.21 -1.40 0.59
N ARG A 389 6.41 -1.45 1.18
CA ARG A 389 7.43 -2.47 0.89
C ARG A 389 7.33 -3.70 1.81
N SER A 390 6.46 -3.66 2.81
CA SER A 390 6.31 -4.75 3.77
C SER A 390 5.56 -5.94 3.17
N ARG A 391 5.93 -7.16 3.58
CA ARG A 391 5.20 -8.38 3.22
C ARG A 391 3.74 -8.34 3.69
N GLU A 392 3.49 -7.68 4.82
CA GLU A 392 2.16 -7.53 5.39
C GLU A 392 1.28 -6.64 4.50
N TYR A 393 1.82 -5.55 3.94
CA TYR A 393 1.10 -4.71 2.98
C TYR A 393 0.61 -5.53 1.78
N PHE A 394 1.49 -6.33 1.17
CA PHE A 394 1.10 -7.17 0.03
C PHE A 394 0.07 -8.24 0.39
N ALA A 395 0.16 -8.82 1.60
CA ALA A 395 -0.83 -9.78 2.07
C ALA A 395 -2.22 -9.14 2.27
N ILE A 396 -2.26 -7.95 2.86
CA ILE A 396 -3.52 -7.18 3.04
C ILE A 396 -4.06 -6.71 1.69
N LYS A 397 -3.19 -6.22 0.79
CA LYS A 397 -3.58 -5.81 -0.56
C LYS A 397 -4.25 -6.96 -1.31
N LYS A 398 -3.67 -8.15 -1.29
CA LYS A 398 -4.27 -9.35 -1.92
C LYS A 398 -5.63 -9.70 -1.29
N LYS A 399 -5.76 -9.62 0.05
CA LYS A 399 -7.07 -9.82 0.71
C LYS A 399 -8.09 -8.78 0.27
N ARG A 400 -7.69 -7.52 0.16
CA ARG A 400 -8.56 -6.42 -0.25
C ARG A 400 -9.03 -6.56 -1.69
N GLU A 401 -8.13 -6.92 -2.61
CA GLU A 401 -8.46 -7.20 -4.02
C GLU A 401 -9.45 -8.37 -4.14
N ASN A 402 -9.21 -9.47 -3.42
CA ASN A 402 -10.15 -10.60 -3.38
C ASN A 402 -11.51 -10.20 -2.79
N LEU A 403 -11.55 -9.23 -1.88
CA LEU A 403 -12.79 -8.77 -1.26
C LEU A 403 -13.64 -7.91 -2.21
N ASP A 404 -13.04 -7.25 -3.20
CA ASP A 404 -13.78 -6.51 -4.22
C ASP A 404 -14.65 -7.45 -5.07
N ASP A 405 -14.13 -8.63 -5.41
CA ASP A 405 -14.89 -9.66 -6.10
C ASP A 405 -16.07 -10.15 -5.24
N VAL A 406 -15.83 -10.38 -3.93
CA VAL A 406 -16.91 -10.77 -3.00
C VAL A 406 -17.99 -9.69 -2.93
N ILE A 407 -17.61 -8.43 -2.74
CA ILE A 407 -18.56 -7.32 -2.67
C ILE A 407 -19.38 -7.22 -3.95
N LYS A 408 -18.73 -7.33 -5.10
CA LYS A 408 -19.37 -7.27 -6.42
C LYS A 408 -20.43 -8.36 -6.57
N TYR A 409 -20.09 -9.62 -6.28
CA TYR A 409 -21.01 -10.74 -6.45
C TYR A 409 -22.11 -10.78 -5.37
N GLU A 410 -21.80 -10.40 -4.12
CA GLU A 410 -22.84 -10.23 -3.07
C GLU A 410 -23.84 -9.12 -3.42
N ASP A 411 -23.36 -8.01 -4.02
CA ASP A 411 -24.26 -6.96 -4.50
C ASP A 411 -25.17 -7.42 -5.62
N ILE A 412 -24.64 -8.19 -6.60
CA ILE A 412 -25.42 -8.77 -7.70
C ILE A 412 -26.49 -9.70 -7.14
N ILE A 413 -26.10 -10.58 -6.21
CA ILE A 413 -27.05 -11.52 -5.57
C ILE A 413 -28.14 -10.72 -4.84
N HIS A 414 -27.74 -9.79 -3.98
CA HIS A 414 -28.70 -9.06 -3.16
C HIS A 414 -29.67 -8.24 -4.01
N HIS A 415 -29.16 -7.61 -5.05
CA HIS A 415 -29.97 -6.82 -5.99
C HIS A 415 -30.93 -7.71 -6.78
N ASN A 416 -30.40 -8.77 -7.42
CA ASN A 416 -31.19 -9.62 -8.28
C ASN A 416 -32.19 -10.50 -7.51
N ASP A 417 -31.80 -11.06 -6.34
CA ASP A 417 -32.71 -11.81 -5.48
C ASP A 417 -33.87 -10.92 -4.97
N SER A 418 -33.58 -9.65 -4.62
CA SER A 418 -34.61 -8.71 -4.21
C SER A 418 -35.63 -8.45 -5.31
N ILE A 419 -35.18 -8.20 -6.55
CA ILE A 419 -36.06 -7.95 -7.68
C ILE A 419 -36.85 -9.22 -8.04
N LEU A 420 -36.18 -10.35 -8.21
CA LEU A 420 -36.80 -11.62 -8.60
C LEU A 420 -37.82 -12.11 -7.57
N LYS A 421 -37.55 -11.88 -6.27
CA LYS A 421 -38.52 -12.21 -5.21
C LYS A 421 -39.81 -11.40 -5.35
N VAL A 422 -39.67 -10.10 -5.64
CA VAL A 422 -40.86 -9.23 -5.79
C VAL A 422 -41.58 -9.53 -7.08
N VAL A 423 -40.87 -9.73 -8.20
CA VAL A 423 -41.49 -10.11 -9.50
C VAL A 423 -42.29 -11.42 -9.41
N ALA A 424 -41.85 -12.36 -8.57
CA ALA A 424 -42.56 -13.63 -8.36
C ALA A 424 -43.82 -13.53 -7.48
N MET A 425 -44.09 -12.37 -6.83
CA MET A 425 -45.26 -12.16 -5.99
C MET A 425 -46.46 -11.82 -6.84
N HIS A 426 -47.69 -12.11 -6.30
CA HIS A 426 -48.93 -11.64 -6.90
C HIS A 426 -48.99 -10.08 -6.86
N PRO A 427 -49.58 -9.39 -7.84
CA PRO A 427 -49.62 -7.91 -7.93
C PRO A 427 -50.08 -7.21 -6.64
N ASN A 428 -51.07 -7.76 -5.94
CA ASN A 428 -51.50 -7.22 -4.65
C ASN A 428 -50.48 -7.31 -3.54
N ASP A 429 -49.67 -8.38 -3.53
CA ASP A 429 -48.60 -8.60 -2.56
C ASP A 429 -47.36 -7.74 -2.88
N GLN A 430 -47.10 -7.48 -4.17
CA GLN A 430 -46.07 -6.52 -4.60
C GLN A 430 -46.38 -5.12 -4.07
N ARG A 431 -47.62 -4.68 -4.21
CA ARG A 431 -48.05 -3.36 -3.70
C ARG A 431 -47.91 -3.27 -2.19
N ARG A 432 -48.40 -4.28 -1.46
CA ARG A 432 -48.27 -4.34 0.01
C ARG A 432 -46.83 -4.35 0.46
N PHE A 433 -45.98 -5.07 -0.23
CA PHE A 433 -44.50 -5.11 0.04
C PHE A 433 -43.88 -3.72 -0.07
N TYR A 434 -44.20 -2.95 -1.11
CA TYR A 434 -43.69 -1.59 -1.27
C TYR A 434 -44.29 -0.61 -0.31
N ASP A 435 -45.56 -0.75 0.06
CA ASP A 435 -46.21 0.09 1.09
C ASP A 435 -45.55 -0.11 2.46
N GLU A 436 -45.20 -1.36 2.82
CA GLU A 436 -44.42 -1.65 4.03
C GLU A 436 -42.97 -1.12 3.93
N TYR A 437 -42.37 -1.19 2.78
CA TYR A 437 -41.04 -0.62 2.55
C TYR A 437 -41.03 0.90 2.67
N ILE A 438 -41.99 1.56 2.06
CA ILE A 438 -42.17 3.02 2.12
C ILE A 438 -42.42 3.49 3.56
N SER A 439 -43.23 2.78 4.34
CA SER A 439 -43.45 3.10 5.75
C SER A 439 -42.15 3.08 6.57
N LYS A 440 -41.32 2.07 6.36
CA LYS A 440 -39.97 1.97 6.99
C LYS A 440 -39.01 3.06 6.51
N LEU A 441 -39.08 3.39 5.21
CA LEU A 441 -38.26 4.47 4.63
C LEU A 441 -38.61 5.83 5.20
N LYS A 442 -39.91 6.14 5.35
CA LYS A 442 -40.40 7.38 5.99
C LYS A 442 -39.87 7.51 7.43
N ILE A 443 -39.94 6.43 8.22
CA ILE A 443 -39.46 6.41 9.61
C ILE A 443 -37.92 6.61 9.66
N GLU A 444 -37.20 6.00 8.72
CA GLU A 444 -35.72 6.14 8.69
C GLU A 444 -35.30 7.54 8.26
N ASP A 445 -35.97 8.14 7.30
CA ASP A 445 -35.70 9.52 6.86
C ASP A 445 -36.06 10.55 7.93
N GLU A 446 -37.15 10.36 8.68
CA GLU A 446 -37.47 11.17 9.86
C GLU A 446 -36.40 11.04 10.95
N ARG A 447 -35.93 9.82 11.24
CA ARG A 447 -34.83 9.61 12.19
C ARG A 447 -33.55 10.31 11.74
N LYS A 448 -33.16 10.19 10.46
CA LYS A 448 -31.98 10.87 9.89
C LYS A 448 -32.13 12.40 9.96
N ALA A 449 -33.30 12.92 9.67
CA ALA A 449 -33.59 14.35 9.79
C ALA A 449 -33.51 14.84 11.25
N LEU A 450 -34.03 14.07 12.21
CA LEU A 450 -33.92 14.36 13.64
C LEU A 450 -32.47 14.29 14.15
N GLU A 451 -31.69 13.32 13.70
CA GLU A 451 -30.25 13.21 14.03
C GLU A 451 -29.43 14.38 13.43
N ALA A 452 -29.75 14.78 12.20
CA ALA A 452 -29.14 15.94 11.55
C ALA A 452 -29.49 17.25 12.28
N ALA A 453 -30.77 17.44 12.69
CA ALA A 453 -31.21 18.57 13.48
C ALA A 453 -30.49 18.65 14.84
N LYS A 454 -30.41 17.52 15.58
CA LYS A 454 -29.65 17.42 16.84
C LYS A 454 -28.17 17.70 16.70
N LYS A 455 -27.59 17.34 15.55
CA LYS A 455 -26.18 17.63 15.26
C LYS A 455 -25.97 19.11 14.96
N ALA A 456 -26.89 19.73 14.23
CA ALA A 456 -26.88 21.17 13.96
C ALA A 456 -27.05 21.99 15.24
N GLU A 457 -27.99 21.58 16.15
CA GLU A 457 -28.13 22.21 17.46
C GLU A 457 -26.90 22.10 18.34
N LYS A 458 -26.19 20.93 18.34
CA LYS A 458 -24.92 20.77 19.08
C LYS A 458 -23.79 21.61 18.51
N GLU A 459 -23.76 21.83 17.21
CA GLU A 459 -22.78 22.68 16.54
C GLU A 459 -23.05 24.17 16.82
N GLN A 460 -24.34 24.57 17.03
CA GLN A 460 -24.75 25.93 17.45
C GLN A 460 -24.57 26.18 18.95
N GLN A 461 -24.58 25.14 19.79
CA GLN A 461 -24.44 25.27 21.26
C GLN A 461 -22.99 25.07 21.75
N SER A 462 -21.99 24.93 20.89
CA SER A 462 -20.59 25.02 21.33
C SER A 462 -20.27 26.48 21.60
N PRO A 463 -20.08 26.90 22.89
CA PRO A 463 -19.59 28.24 23.18
C PRO A 463 -18.23 28.40 22.54
N GLY A 464 -18.11 29.36 21.65
CA GLY A 464 -16.81 29.76 21.14
C GLY A 464 -15.91 30.12 22.31
N ASP A 465 -14.85 29.36 22.47
CA ASP A 465 -13.82 29.64 23.45
C ASP A 465 -13.12 30.96 23.07
N LYS A 466 -13.73 32.06 23.55
CA LYS A 466 -13.12 33.37 23.61
C LYS A 466 -12.33 33.45 24.94
N THR A 467 -11.22 32.76 25.02
CA THR A 467 -10.19 33.01 26.02
C THR A 467 -8.91 33.22 25.21
N GLY A 468 -8.32 34.25 25.30
CA GLY A 468 -7.96 35.24 26.29
C GLY A 468 -6.81 35.99 25.70
N ALA A 469 -7.03 37.21 25.38
CA ALA A 469 -5.99 38.19 25.28
C ALA A 469 -6.22 39.14 26.46
N ASN A 470 -5.68 38.77 27.60
CA ASN A 470 -5.36 39.73 28.68
C ASN A 470 -4.75 38.93 29.84
N ASP A 471 -3.44 38.98 29.92
CA ASP A 471 -2.65 39.15 31.15
C ASP A 471 -1.15 38.97 30.82
N LEU A 472 -0.53 40.04 30.41
CA LEU A 472 0.88 40.28 30.60
C LEU A 472 1.12 41.79 30.66
N GLN A 473 0.68 42.40 31.79
CA GLN A 473 1.26 43.64 32.25
C GLN A 473 2.44 43.31 33.15
N GLY A 474 3.58 43.87 32.78
CA GLY A 474 4.70 44.08 33.70
C GLY A 474 6.01 43.47 33.30
N ILE A 475 6.77 44.17 32.45
CA ILE A 475 8.17 44.57 32.72
C ILE A 475 8.54 45.67 31.72
N LYS A 476 8.79 46.84 32.29
CA LYS A 476 9.34 48.03 31.60
C LYS A 476 10.84 47.85 31.33
N GLY A 477 11.26 48.36 30.18
CA GLY A 477 12.56 49.04 30.11
C GLY A 477 13.52 48.53 29.04
N GLY A 478 13.78 49.34 28.02
CA GLY A 478 14.97 49.23 27.16
C GLY A 478 14.77 49.71 25.74
N LYS A 479 14.79 51.04 25.54
CA LYS A 479 14.99 51.68 24.26
C LYS A 479 16.34 51.29 23.67
N MET A 480 16.41 50.90 22.37
CA MET A 480 17.48 51.33 21.47
C MET A 480 16.99 51.36 20.03
N MET A 481 17.30 52.48 19.37
CA MET A 481 16.94 52.83 17.99
C MET A 481 17.81 52.10 16.95
N PRO A 482 17.35 52.09 15.70
CA PRO A 482 17.99 51.38 14.58
C PRO A 482 19.01 52.20 13.80
N PRO A 483 19.90 51.61 13.03
CA PRO A 483 20.55 52.28 11.95
C PRO A 483 19.84 51.99 10.59
N SER A 484 19.70 53.06 9.87
CA SER A 484 19.23 53.24 8.50
C SER A 484 20.07 52.46 7.48
N GLY A 485 19.41 51.97 6.46
CA GLY A 485 20.02 51.48 5.22
C GLY A 485 18.95 51.30 4.13
N ASP A 486 19.18 51.85 2.99
CA ASP A 486 18.30 52.17 1.87
C ASP A 486 17.51 51.01 1.26
N PRO A 487 16.39 51.29 0.54
CA PRO A 487 15.49 50.29 -0.01
C PRO A 487 16.01 49.74 -1.33
N VAL A 488 16.25 48.42 -1.37
CA VAL A 488 16.38 47.67 -2.61
C VAL A 488 14.99 47.19 -2.99
N THR A 489 14.53 47.71 -4.12
CA THR A 489 13.31 47.26 -4.82
C THR A 489 13.41 45.78 -5.17
N MET A 490 12.61 44.98 -4.52
CA MET A 490 12.33 43.60 -4.96
C MET A 490 11.02 43.60 -5.75
N GLU A 491 11.13 43.33 -7.05
CA GLU A 491 9.99 42.95 -7.88
C GLU A 491 9.34 41.65 -7.35
N PRO A 492 8.02 41.50 -7.47
CA PRO A 492 7.35 40.30 -7.01
C PRO A 492 7.65 39.11 -7.94
N LEU A 493 8.35 38.13 -7.42
CA LEU A 493 8.47 36.79 -8.04
C LEU A 493 7.08 36.20 -8.22
N THR A 494 6.55 36.22 -9.42
CA THR A 494 5.43 35.42 -9.85
C THR A 494 5.79 33.94 -9.73
N MET A 495 5.30 33.26 -8.70
CA MET A 495 5.30 31.83 -8.65
C MET A 495 4.39 31.30 -9.75
N VAL A 496 4.98 30.84 -10.84
CA VAL A 496 4.32 29.99 -11.83
C VAL A 496 4.11 28.62 -11.17
N PRO A 497 2.88 28.11 -11.08
CA PRO A 497 2.67 26.76 -10.60
C PRO A 497 3.29 25.77 -11.60
N PRO A 498 3.91 24.66 -11.15
CA PRO A 498 4.45 23.66 -12.04
C PRO A 498 3.32 23.06 -12.87
N THR A 499 3.37 23.26 -14.16
CA THR A 499 2.58 22.57 -15.17
C THR A 499 2.90 21.08 -15.10
N ILE A 500 1.99 20.29 -14.55
CA ILE A 500 2.03 18.84 -14.67
C ILE A 500 1.66 18.50 -16.11
N GLN A 501 2.66 18.22 -16.93
CA GLN A 501 2.44 17.54 -18.20
C GLN A 501 1.93 16.10 -17.92
N PRO A 502 0.91 15.63 -18.64
CA PRO A 502 0.48 14.23 -18.51
C PRO A 502 1.54 13.33 -19.14
N ARG A 503 2.33 12.66 -18.32
CA ARG A 503 3.12 11.51 -18.75
C ARG A 503 2.21 10.28 -18.79
N GLY A 504 2.29 9.61 -19.91
CA GLY A 504 1.62 8.46 -20.44
C GLY A 504 1.00 7.46 -19.45
N ALA A 505 -0.12 6.97 -19.91
CA ALA A 505 -0.86 5.85 -19.36
C ALA A 505 0.05 4.67 -19.04
N MET A 506 0.06 4.28 -17.76
CA MET A 506 0.21 2.90 -17.31
C MET A 506 -0.36 2.78 -15.90
N ASP A 507 -1.21 1.77 -15.79
CA ASP A 507 -1.80 1.17 -14.60
C ASP A 507 -2.94 1.89 -13.89
N GLY A 508 -4.09 1.24 -14.07
CA GLY A 508 -5.34 1.48 -13.39
C GLY A 508 -5.22 1.35 -11.86
N GLN A 509 -5.23 2.49 -11.22
CA GLN A 509 -5.69 2.61 -9.85
C GLN A 509 -6.58 3.82 -9.77
N SER A 510 -7.89 3.57 -9.81
CA SER A 510 -8.89 4.55 -9.42
C SER A 510 -8.81 4.75 -7.90
N SER A 511 -7.85 5.54 -7.44
CA SER A 511 -7.97 6.14 -6.13
C SER A 511 -9.01 7.26 -6.27
N PHE A 512 -10.23 6.97 -5.90
CA PHE A 512 -11.31 7.94 -5.84
C PHE A 512 -10.83 9.15 -5.04
N TYR A 513 -10.69 10.30 -5.71
CA TYR A 513 -10.18 11.56 -5.16
C TYR A 513 -10.95 12.06 -3.92
N PHE A 514 -12.18 11.60 -3.71
CA PHE A 514 -13.01 11.92 -2.54
C PHE A 514 -12.45 11.42 -1.20
N TYR A 515 -11.52 10.49 -1.20
CA TYR A 515 -10.92 9.94 0.03
C TYR A 515 -9.61 10.61 0.42
N ASN A 516 -9.07 11.52 -0.42
CA ASN A 516 -7.90 12.30 -0.08
C ASN A 516 -8.33 13.68 0.47
N PRO A 517 -8.18 13.94 1.79
CA PRO A 517 -8.59 15.21 2.40
C PRO A 517 -7.96 16.44 1.75
N THR A 518 -6.71 16.32 1.30
CA THR A 518 -5.96 17.39 0.64
C THR A 518 -6.54 17.68 -0.75
N THR A 519 -6.85 16.64 -1.52
CA THR A 519 -7.47 16.78 -2.85
C THR A 519 -8.90 17.31 -2.75
N VAL A 520 -9.65 16.88 -1.73
CA VAL A 520 -11.01 17.39 -1.46
C VAL A 520 -10.97 18.86 -1.02
N ALA A 521 -10.03 19.24 -0.16
CA ALA A 521 -9.86 20.63 0.27
C ALA A 521 -9.47 21.53 -0.90
N TYR A 522 -8.52 21.08 -1.73
CA TYR A 522 -8.14 21.79 -2.95
C TYR A 522 -9.32 21.89 -3.93
N GLY A 523 -10.03 20.80 -4.17
CA GLY A 523 -11.22 20.76 -5.02
C GLY A 523 -12.32 21.71 -4.55
N LYS A 524 -12.55 21.81 -3.22
CA LYS A 524 -13.51 22.78 -2.63
C LYS A 524 -13.05 24.23 -2.85
N ALA A 525 -11.75 24.51 -2.70
CA ALA A 525 -11.19 25.84 -2.94
C ALA A 525 -11.29 26.25 -4.42
N GLU A 526 -10.96 25.35 -5.35
CA GLU A 526 -11.12 25.56 -6.79
C GLU A 526 -12.60 25.69 -7.20
N PHE A 527 -13.48 24.88 -6.60
CA PHE A 527 -14.92 25.00 -6.82
C PHE A 527 -15.42 26.38 -6.39
N ARG A 528 -15.07 26.82 -5.18
CA ARG A 528 -15.47 28.13 -4.64
C ARG A 528 -14.94 29.30 -5.49
N LYS A 529 -13.70 29.19 -5.99
CA LYS A 529 -13.08 30.17 -6.88
C LYS A 529 -13.79 30.29 -8.24
N LYS A 530 -14.24 29.15 -8.80
CA LYS A 530 -14.84 29.07 -10.14
C LYS A 530 -16.37 29.27 -10.12
N TRP A 531 -17.04 28.84 -9.05
CA TRP A 531 -18.50 28.75 -8.98
C TRP A 531 -19.13 29.51 -7.80
N GLY A 532 -18.31 30.14 -6.92
CA GLY A 532 -18.78 30.81 -5.70
C GLY A 532 -19.30 29.84 -4.64
N ASP A 533 -19.99 30.36 -3.62
CA ASP A 533 -20.59 29.58 -2.52
C ASP A 533 -21.96 28.98 -2.89
N ARG A 534 -22.04 28.34 -4.05
CA ARG A 534 -23.29 27.73 -4.52
C ARG A 534 -23.69 26.53 -3.66
N LYS A 535 -24.94 26.50 -3.20
CA LYS A 535 -25.52 25.34 -2.54
C LYS A 535 -25.83 24.25 -3.56
N LEU A 536 -25.68 22.98 -3.15
CA LEU A 536 -26.00 21.81 -3.97
C LEU A 536 -27.52 21.80 -4.21
N LYS A 537 -27.97 22.17 -5.42
CA LYS A 537 -29.34 22.08 -5.93
C LYS A 537 -29.31 21.29 -7.24
N GLN A 538 -30.43 20.72 -7.64
CA GLN A 538 -30.58 20.13 -8.97
C GLN A 538 -30.26 21.22 -10.02
N ASP A 539 -29.49 20.86 -11.06
CA ASP A 539 -29.06 21.78 -12.14
C ASP A 539 -28.16 22.96 -11.72
N TRP A 540 -27.48 22.90 -10.57
CA TRP A 540 -26.59 23.96 -10.07
C TRP A 540 -25.54 24.46 -11.08
N ARG A 541 -25.20 23.64 -12.09
CA ARG A 541 -24.23 23.99 -13.15
C ARG A 541 -24.75 25.05 -14.12
N TRP A 542 -26.06 25.15 -14.27
CA TRP A 542 -26.72 25.99 -15.27
C TRP A 542 -27.29 27.28 -14.70
N GLY A 543 -27.26 27.48 -13.37
CA GLY A 543 -27.67 28.72 -12.72
C GLY A 543 -26.70 29.88 -12.98
N SER A 544 -27.24 31.11 -13.20
CA SER A 544 -26.44 32.31 -13.40
C SER A 544 -25.69 32.73 -12.11
N VAL A 545 -24.58 33.49 -12.25
CA VAL A 545 -23.77 34.00 -11.11
C VAL A 545 -24.56 34.98 -10.23
N SER A 546 -25.64 35.54 -10.75
CA SER A 546 -26.52 36.49 -10.06
C SER A 546 -27.33 35.88 -8.91
N ASP A 547 -27.46 34.55 -8.83
CA ASP A 547 -28.18 33.88 -7.72
C ASP A 547 -27.37 33.74 -6.42
N ALA A 548 -26.15 34.24 -6.39
CA ALA A 548 -25.24 34.16 -5.22
C ALA A 548 -25.24 35.43 -4.35
N SER A 549 -25.95 36.50 -4.74
CA SER A 549 -25.88 37.83 -4.08
C SER A 549 -27.24 38.37 -3.58
N GLY A 550 -28.17 37.48 -3.29
CA GLY A 550 -29.45 37.89 -2.76
C GLY A 550 -29.84 37.12 -1.52
N ASP A 551 -29.33 37.49 -0.37
CA ASP A 551 -30.03 37.48 0.91
C ASP A 551 -29.12 38.02 2.03
N ASN A 552 -28.99 39.35 2.05
CA ASN A 552 -28.70 40.12 3.27
C ASN A 552 -29.78 41.16 3.39
N GLN A 553 -30.83 40.85 4.11
CA GLN A 553 -31.71 41.84 4.73
C GLN A 553 -32.17 41.36 6.09
N ASP A 554 -31.65 42.05 7.07
CA ASP A 554 -32.23 42.56 8.33
C ASP A 554 -33.07 41.62 9.19
N ILE A 555 -32.43 41.28 10.30
CA ILE A 555 -33.11 40.87 11.53
C ILE A 555 -33.49 42.18 12.24
N GLN A 556 -34.77 42.46 12.36
CA GLN A 556 -35.33 43.26 13.44
C GLN A 556 -36.18 42.37 14.35
N GLU A 557 -35.80 42.45 15.64
CA GLU A 557 -36.54 41.94 16.76
C GLU A 557 -37.95 42.52 16.77
N GLU A 558 -38.96 41.69 17.08
CA GLU A 558 -40.03 42.10 18.03
C GLU A 558 -40.78 40.87 18.58
N THR A 559 -41.08 40.97 19.84
CA THR A 559 -41.67 40.07 20.79
C THR A 559 -43.21 39.94 20.66
N PRO A 560 -43.90 39.14 21.50
CA PRO A 560 -45.01 38.29 21.09
C PRO A 560 -46.37 38.88 21.41
N ILE A 561 -47.43 38.45 20.67
CA ILE A 561 -48.81 38.58 21.12
C ILE A 561 -49.64 37.34 20.74
N GLU A 562 -50.44 36.96 21.69
CA GLU A 562 -51.39 35.87 21.81
C GLU A 562 -52.50 35.80 20.75
N GLU A 563 -52.93 34.55 20.55
CA GLU A 563 -54.30 34.10 20.21
C GLU A 563 -55.15 34.88 19.18
N VAL A 564 -55.61 34.17 18.18
CA VAL A 564 -57.04 33.90 17.96
C VAL A 564 -57.27 32.78 16.94
N VAL A 565 -58.06 31.82 17.34
CA VAL A 565 -58.62 30.71 16.59
C VAL A 565 -59.50 31.19 15.43
N LYS A 566 -59.44 30.63 14.26
CA LYS A 566 -60.45 29.91 13.48
C LYS A 566 -60.11 29.70 12.02
N THR A 567 -60.09 28.39 11.68
CA THR A 567 -60.65 27.81 10.44
C THR A 567 -60.45 28.52 9.12
N ASP A 568 -59.61 27.89 8.28
CA ASP A 568 -60.03 27.39 6.96
C ASP A 568 -59.06 26.31 6.43
N GLU A 569 -59.64 25.12 6.26
CA GLU A 569 -59.04 24.00 5.54
C GLU A 569 -58.88 24.42 4.07
N LYS A 570 -57.65 24.64 3.66
CA LYS A 570 -57.20 24.35 2.31
C LYS A 570 -55.83 23.70 2.39
N ALA A 571 -55.83 22.38 2.27
CA ALA A 571 -54.67 21.51 2.17
C ALA A 571 -53.66 22.06 1.15
N LEU A 572 -52.58 22.59 1.63
CA LEU A 572 -51.29 22.59 0.90
C LEU A 572 -50.81 21.13 0.89
N VAL A 573 -51.22 20.42 -0.15
CA VAL A 573 -50.61 19.12 -0.51
C VAL A 573 -49.12 19.40 -0.71
N LYS A 574 -48.32 19.14 0.31
CA LYS A 574 -46.89 18.94 0.16
C LYS A 574 -46.76 17.83 -0.87
N ALA A 575 -46.24 18.14 -2.05
CA ALA A 575 -45.98 17.16 -3.08
C ALA A 575 -45.14 16.03 -2.44
N GLU A 576 -45.75 14.87 -2.20
CA GLU A 576 -45.08 13.69 -1.66
C GLU A 576 -43.93 13.36 -2.62
N LYS A 577 -42.77 13.10 -2.04
CA LYS A 577 -41.61 12.66 -2.85
C LYS A 577 -42.05 11.43 -3.67
N PRO A 578 -41.74 11.35 -4.96
CA PRO A 578 -42.11 10.19 -5.81
C PRO A 578 -41.71 8.84 -5.17
N GLU A 579 -40.65 8.83 -4.39
CA GLU A 579 -40.13 7.66 -3.67
C GLU A 579 -41.04 7.16 -2.53
N TYR A 580 -42.06 7.89 -2.18
CA TYR A 580 -43.04 7.52 -1.16
C TYR A 580 -44.35 6.95 -1.72
N THR A 581 -44.36 6.62 -3.02
CA THR A 581 -45.46 5.96 -3.71
C THR A 581 -45.10 4.57 -4.16
N ALA A 582 -46.01 3.59 -3.97
CA ALA A 582 -45.75 2.21 -4.43
C ALA A 582 -45.59 2.13 -5.95
N ASP A 583 -46.34 2.97 -6.68
CA ASP A 583 -46.32 3.00 -8.15
C ASP A 583 -44.95 3.39 -8.72
N PHE A 584 -44.16 4.19 -7.99
CA PHE A 584 -42.79 4.53 -8.36
C PHE A 584 -41.88 3.30 -8.44
N TYR A 585 -42.07 2.34 -7.57
CA TYR A 585 -41.30 1.09 -7.55
C TYR A 585 -41.88 0.05 -8.48
N LEU A 586 -43.21 -0.09 -8.54
CA LEU A 586 -43.90 -1.05 -9.39
C LEU A 586 -43.60 -0.82 -10.88
N ASN A 587 -43.61 0.44 -11.34
CA ASN A 587 -43.28 0.81 -12.72
C ASN A 587 -41.82 0.55 -13.11
N ARG A 588 -40.94 0.28 -12.16
CA ARG A 588 -39.52 -0.05 -12.38
C ARG A 588 -39.23 -1.54 -12.36
N LEU A 589 -40.24 -2.37 -12.02
CA LEU A 589 -40.06 -3.81 -12.08
C LEU A 589 -39.98 -4.28 -13.53
N PRO A 590 -39.05 -5.21 -13.85
CA PRO A 590 -38.98 -5.76 -15.18
C PRO A 590 -40.21 -6.62 -15.47
N SER A 591 -40.90 -6.33 -16.58
CA SER A 591 -42.02 -7.12 -17.10
C SER A 591 -41.62 -8.04 -18.26
N ASP A 592 -40.46 -7.79 -18.89
CA ASP A 592 -39.96 -8.63 -19.98
C ASP A 592 -39.27 -9.88 -19.42
N GLN A 593 -39.77 -11.06 -19.88
CA GLN A 593 -39.22 -12.36 -19.48
C GLN A 593 -37.72 -12.49 -19.78
N LYS A 594 -37.23 -11.88 -20.86
CA LYS A 594 -35.80 -11.89 -21.19
C LYS A 594 -34.93 -11.19 -20.14
N ILE A 595 -35.45 -10.09 -19.57
CA ILE A 595 -34.76 -9.35 -18.50
C ILE A 595 -34.78 -10.18 -17.20
N ILE A 596 -35.91 -10.78 -16.88
CA ILE A 596 -36.06 -11.67 -15.69
C ILE A 596 -35.10 -12.86 -15.79
N ASP A 597 -35.01 -13.50 -16.95
CA ASP A 597 -34.10 -14.62 -17.20
C ASP A 597 -32.63 -14.16 -17.10
N SER A 598 -32.31 -12.96 -17.59
CA SER A 598 -30.94 -12.40 -17.44
C SER A 598 -30.58 -12.15 -15.97
N LEU A 599 -31.49 -11.54 -15.19
CA LEU A 599 -31.27 -11.33 -13.75
C LEU A 599 -31.08 -12.66 -13.01
N SER A 600 -31.85 -13.70 -13.38
CA SER A 600 -31.70 -15.04 -12.81
C SER A 600 -30.34 -15.66 -13.13
N ARG A 601 -29.88 -15.55 -14.37
CA ARG A 601 -28.56 -16.04 -14.79
C ARG A 601 -27.42 -15.31 -14.09
N ASP A 602 -27.49 -13.99 -14.01
CA ASP A 602 -26.48 -13.19 -13.31
C ASP A 602 -26.39 -13.54 -11.83
N ARG A 603 -27.55 -13.73 -11.17
CA ARG A 603 -27.62 -14.18 -9.78
C ARG A 603 -26.99 -15.56 -9.60
N ASN A 604 -27.36 -16.52 -10.45
CA ASN A 604 -26.87 -17.91 -10.38
C ASN A 604 -25.35 -17.96 -10.59
N PHE A 605 -24.85 -17.21 -11.57
CA PHE A 605 -23.42 -17.08 -11.82
C PHE A 605 -22.70 -16.42 -10.63
N ALA A 606 -23.30 -15.40 -10.01
CA ALA A 606 -22.72 -14.75 -8.85
C ALA A 606 -22.64 -15.68 -7.62
N TYR A 607 -23.65 -16.51 -7.37
CA TYR A 607 -23.61 -17.56 -6.34
C TYR A 607 -22.47 -18.55 -6.59
N PHE A 608 -22.32 -18.99 -7.83
CA PHE A 608 -21.24 -19.92 -8.22
C PHE A 608 -19.86 -19.32 -7.99
N GLN A 609 -19.65 -18.07 -8.42
CA GLN A 609 -18.38 -17.40 -8.25
C GLN A 609 -18.06 -17.16 -6.78
N LEU A 610 -19.04 -16.77 -5.94
CA LEU A 610 -18.83 -16.64 -4.49
C LEU A 610 -18.44 -17.96 -3.84
N GLY A 611 -19.10 -19.06 -4.21
CA GLY A 611 -18.72 -20.37 -3.71
C GLY A 611 -17.25 -20.71 -4.00
N ASN A 612 -16.80 -20.45 -5.22
CA ASN A 612 -15.41 -20.67 -5.62
C ASN A 612 -14.45 -19.71 -4.92
N ILE A 613 -14.77 -18.41 -4.80
CA ILE A 613 -13.94 -17.42 -4.13
C ILE A 613 -13.78 -17.77 -2.65
N TYR A 614 -14.84 -18.12 -1.94
CA TYR A 614 -14.77 -18.53 -0.54
C TYR A 614 -13.93 -19.79 -0.35
N LYS A 615 -14.09 -20.80 -1.23
CA LYS A 615 -13.30 -22.03 -1.19
C LYS A 615 -11.80 -21.79 -1.45
N GLU A 616 -11.46 -21.11 -2.54
CA GLU A 616 -10.09 -21.06 -3.05
C GLU A 616 -9.27 -19.89 -2.51
N LYS A 617 -9.88 -18.69 -2.45
CA LYS A 617 -9.18 -17.46 -2.05
C LYS A 617 -9.23 -17.20 -0.54
N PHE A 618 -10.35 -17.54 0.13
CA PHE A 618 -10.52 -17.30 1.56
C PHE A 618 -10.41 -18.56 2.40
N ARG A 619 -10.60 -19.77 1.82
CA ARG A 619 -10.63 -21.07 2.51
C ARG A 619 -11.74 -21.17 3.56
N GLU A 620 -12.83 -20.45 3.34
CA GLU A 620 -14.05 -20.45 4.16
C GLU A 620 -15.02 -21.52 3.65
N ASN A 621 -14.73 -22.78 3.96
CA ASN A 621 -15.44 -23.93 3.40
C ASN A 621 -16.94 -23.95 3.74
N GLU A 622 -17.34 -23.51 4.93
CA GLU A 622 -18.74 -23.46 5.35
C GLU A 622 -19.52 -22.41 4.56
N LEU A 623 -18.96 -21.21 4.37
CA LEU A 623 -19.57 -20.16 3.56
C LEU A 623 -19.64 -20.60 2.08
N ALA A 624 -18.59 -21.22 1.57
CA ALA A 624 -18.55 -21.74 0.21
C ALA A 624 -19.67 -22.79 -0.02
N ALA A 625 -19.81 -23.75 0.89
CA ALA A 625 -20.88 -24.77 0.83
C ALA A 625 -22.26 -24.10 0.84
N SER A 626 -22.50 -23.18 1.77
CA SER A 626 -23.78 -22.47 1.89
C SER A 626 -24.18 -21.74 0.59
N LYS A 627 -23.23 -21.05 -0.06
CA LYS A 627 -23.51 -20.35 -1.34
C LYS A 627 -23.81 -21.33 -2.48
N LEU A 628 -23.05 -22.41 -2.57
CA LEU A 628 -23.24 -23.43 -3.61
C LEU A 628 -24.51 -24.28 -3.40
N GLU A 629 -24.86 -24.63 -2.16
CA GLU A 629 -26.15 -25.26 -1.80
C GLU A 629 -27.30 -24.35 -2.20
N THR A 630 -27.22 -23.05 -1.84
CA THR A 630 -28.25 -22.07 -2.23
C THR A 630 -28.41 -21.98 -3.74
N LEU A 631 -27.30 -21.98 -4.49
CA LEU A 631 -27.34 -21.98 -5.94
C LEU A 631 -28.18 -23.14 -6.49
N LEU A 632 -27.96 -24.36 -6.01
CA LEU A 632 -28.71 -25.54 -6.47
C LEU A 632 -30.22 -25.42 -6.22
N THR A 633 -30.66 -24.67 -5.18
CA THR A 633 -32.10 -24.41 -4.91
C THR A 633 -32.72 -23.37 -5.83
N LYS A 634 -31.91 -22.61 -6.60
CA LYS A 634 -32.37 -21.51 -7.47
C LYS A 634 -32.55 -21.92 -8.93
N ASN A 635 -32.63 -23.23 -9.22
CA ASN A 635 -32.74 -23.77 -10.59
C ASN A 635 -31.70 -23.16 -11.54
N PRO A 636 -30.39 -23.38 -11.27
CA PRO A 636 -29.34 -22.84 -12.12
C PRO A 636 -29.34 -23.52 -13.51
N GLU A 637 -28.70 -22.84 -14.46
CA GLU A 637 -28.45 -23.42 -15.78
C GLU A 637 -27.62 -24.72 -15.66
N GLU A 638 -27.91 -25.69 -16.53
CA GLU A 638 -27.31 -27.03 -16.44
C GLU A 638 -25.77 -26.99 -16.44
N ARG A 639 -25.17 -26.02 -17.14
CA ARG A 639 -23.71 -25.78 -17.15
C ARG A 639 -23.12 -25.49 -15.79
N LEU A 640 -23.90 -24.96 -14.83
CA LEU A 640 -23.47 -24.66 -13.46
C LEU A 640 -23.74 -25.79 -12.47
N VAL A 641 -24.71 -26.70 -12.77
CA VAL A 641 -25.12 -27.75 -11.83
C VAL A 641 -23.99 -28.71 -11.52
N LEU A 642 -23.38 -29.28 -12.54
CA LEU A 642 -22.35 -30.31 -12.37
C LEU A 642 -21.07 -29.77 -11.74
N PRO A 643 -20.50 -28.60 -12.17
CA PRO A 643 -19.35 -27.99 -11.49
C PRO A 643 -19.68 -27.61 -10.03
N THR A 644 -20.89 -27.16 -9.73
CA THR A 644 -21.34 -26.86 -8.37
C THR A 644 -21.33 -28.09 -7.47
N LYS A 645 -21.90 -29.21 -7.96
CA LYS A 645 -21.90 -30.50 -7.25
C LYS A 645 -20.46 -30.98 -6.99
N TYR A 646 -19.57 -30.90 -7.96
CA TYR A 646 -18.17 -31.29 -7.79
C TYR A 646 -17.43 -30.41 -6.79
N ASN A 647 -17.67 -29.10 -6.81
CA ASN A 647 -17.09 -28.19 -5.81
C ASN A 647 -17.63 -28.45 -4.39
N LEU A 648 -18.92 -28.78 -4.26
CA LEU A 648 -19.51 -29.19 -2.99
C LEU A 648 -18.90 -30.50 -2.52
N TYR A 649 -18.71 -31.49 -3.41
CA TYR A 649 -18.02 -32.73 -3.06
C TYR A 649 -16.63 -32.44 -2.47
N LYS A 650 -15.82 -31.60 -3.14
CA LYS A 650 -14.48 -31.24 -2.66
C LYS A 650 -14.49 -30.46 -1.32
N ILE A 651 -15.47 -29.63 -1.09
CA ILE A 651 -15.66 -28.94 0.17
C ILE A 651 -16.06 -29.92 1.28
N TYR A 652 -17.00 -30.81 0.99
CA TYR A 652 -17.48 -31.78 1.97
C TYR A 652 -16.44 -32.86 2.33
N GLU A 653 -15.50 -33.19 1.44
CA GLU A 653 -14.34 -34.03 1.81
C GLU A 653 -13.61 -33.46 3.05
N ILE A 654 -13.63 -32.11 3.24
CA ILE A 654 -12.95 -31.45 4.33
C ILE A 654 -13.86 -31.29 5.57
N ILE A 655 -15.14 -30.89 5.38
CA ILE A 655 -16.02 -30.49 6.47
C ILE A 655 -17.06 -31.54 6.86
N ASN A 656 -17.47 -32.43 5.93
CA ASN A 656 -18.50 -33.45 6.19
C ASN A 656 -18.38 -34.65 5.22
N PRO A 657 -17.58 -35.68 5.55
CA PRO A 657 -17.34 -36.82 4.66
C PRO A 657 -18.60 -37.60 4.25
N ALA A 658 -19.65 -37.65 5.09
CA ALA A 658 -20.91 -38.30 4.74
C ALA A 658 -21.65 -37.57 3.59
N LYS A 659 -21.72 -36.24 3.65
CA LYS A 659 -22.27 -35.45 2.53
C LYS A 659 -21.39 -35.53 1.27
N ALA A 660 -20.07 -35.69 1.41
CA ALA A 660 -19.17 -35.87 0.29
C ALA A 660 -19.50 -37.16 -0.49
N GLU A 661 -19.69 -38.29 0.20
CA GLU A 661 -20.02 -39.55 -0.46
C GLU A 661 -21.41 -39.50 -1.15
N MET A 662 -22.39 -38.82 -0.54
CA MET A 662 -23.69 -38.58 -1.19
C MET A 662 -23.52 -37.78 -2.49
N MET A 663 -22.78 -36.70 -2.46
CA MET A 663 -22.55 -35.85 -3.63
C MET A 663 -21.76 -36.57 -4.72
N LYS A 664 -20.80 -37.41 -4.35
CA LYS A 664 -20.04 -38.29 -5.27
C LYS A 664 -20.99 -39.26 -6.00
N GLN A 665 -21.88 -39.90 -5.26
CA GLN A 665 -22.85 -40.82 -5.85
C GLN A 665 -23.83 -40.10 -6.79
N GLU A 666 -24.28 -38.91 -6.45
CA GLU A 666 -25.12 -38.09 -7.33
C GLU A 666 -24.41 -37.70 -8.63
N ILE A 667 -23.10 -37.40 -8.57
CA ILE A 667 -22.32 -37.05 -9.77
C ILE A 667 -22.15 -38.30 -10.67
N ILE A 668 -21.76 -39.43 -10.07
CA ILE A 668 -21.51 -40.67 -10.84
C ILE A 668 -22.81 -41.21 -11.47
N SER A 669 -23.93 -41.20 -10.72
CA SER A 669 -25.21 -41.73 -11.20
C SER A 669 -25.92 -40.79 -12.18
N GLY A 670 -25.90 -39.48 -11.91
CA GLY A 670 -26.59 -38.48 -12.74
C GLY A 670 -25.83 -38.06 -14.00
N TYR A 671 -24.48 -38.13 -13.95
CA TYR A 671 -23.61 -37.63 -15.03
C TYR A 671 -22.47 -38.64 -15.34
N PRO A 672 -22.76 -39.93 -15.67
CA PRO A 672 -21.76 -40.99 -15.77
C PRO A 672 -20.67 -40.74 -16.82
N ASN A 673 -21.01 -40.02 -17.90
CA ASN A 673 -20.07 -39.69 -18.99
C ASN A 673 -19.32 -38.38 -18.78
N SER A 674 -19.54 -37.71 -17.67
CA SER A 674 -18.86 -36.44 -17.41
C SER A 674 -17.41 -36.66 -17.00
N HIS A 675 -16.58 -35.66 -17.28
CA HIS A 675 -15.18 -35.64 -16.83
C HIS A 675 -15.07 -35.76 -15.29
N TYR A 676 -15.99 -35.15 -14.56
CA TYR A 676 -16.00 -35.20 -13.09
C TYR A 676 -16.31 -36.63 -12.56
N ALA A 677 -17.27 -37.31 -13.19
CA ALA A 677 -17.54 -38.70 -12.83
C ALA A 677 -16.34 -39.62 -13.14
N GLN A 678 -15.66 -39.40 -14.26
CA GLN A 678 -14.44 -40.13 -14.61
C GLN A 678 -13.30 -39.89 -13.60
N ILE A 679 -13.09 -38.67 -13.14
CA ILE A 679 -12.13 -38.36 -12.07
C ILE A 679 -12.49 -39.11 -10.80
N LEU A 680 -13.77 -39.10 -10.42
CA LEU A 680 -14.23 -39.72 -9.16
C LEU A 680 -14.16 -41.27 -9.19
N LEU A 681 -14.23 -41.86 -10.40
CA LEU A 681 -14.05 -43.28 -10.63
C LEU A 681 -12.59 -43.71 -10.82
N ASN A 682 -11.61 -42.77 -10.69
CA ASN A 682 -10.20 -42.99 -10.99
C ASN A 682 -9.90 -43.46 -12.44
N ASN A 683 -10.84 -43.20 -13.37
CA ASN A 683 -10.73 -43.60 -14.78
C ASN A 683 -10.25 -42.43 -15.68
N ALA A 684 -9.98 -41.25 -15.12
CA ALA A 684 -9.63 -40.07 -15.89
C ALA A 684 -8.14 -40.00 -16.21
N VAL A 685 -7.84 -39.67 -17.48
CA VAL A 685 -6.53 -39.14 -17.84
C VAL A 685 -6.32 -37.83 -17.02
N GLN A 686 -5.30 -37.81 -16.17
CA GLN A 686 -5.00 -36.61 -15.40
C GLN A 686 -4.69 -35.47 -16.37
N ILE A 687 -5.49 -34.41 -16.35
CA ILE A 687 -5.10 -33.14 -16.96
C ILE A 687 -4.08 -32.52 -15.99
N THR A 688 -2.81 -32.65 -16.37
CA THR A 688 -1.68 -32.21 -15.51
C THR A 688 -1.52 -30.69 -15.51
N ASP A 689 -2.06 -29.98 -16.50
CA ASP A 689 -1.87 -28.57 -16.70
C ASP A 689 -3.06 -27.74 -16.18
N SER A 690 -2.77 -26.57 -15.59
CA SER A 690 -3.81 -25.63 -15.16
C SER A 690 -4.57 -25.08 -16.38
N PRO A 691 -5.87 -24.68 -16.23
CA PRO A 691 -6.66 -24.09 -17.33
C PRO A 691 -5.96 -22.93 -18.03
N ALA A 692 -5.19 -22.14 -17.28
CA ALA A 692 -4.43 -21.00 -17.82
C ALA A 692 -3.30 -21.45 -18.75
N VAL A 693 -2.58 -22.54 -18.42
CA VAL A 693 -1.51 -23.09 -19.25
C VAL A 693 -2.09 -23.70 -20.53
N VAL A 694 -3.19 -24.43 -20.39
CA VAL A 694 -3.91 -25.01 -21.55
C VAL A 694 -4.41 -23.90 -22.49
N TYR A 695 -5.02 -22.85 -21.94
CA TYR A 695 -5.45 -21.70 -22.73
C TYR A 695 -4.29 -21.04 -23.49
N ALA A 696 -3.16 -20.82 -22.84
CA ALA A 696 -1.99 -20.21 -23.47
C ALA A 696 -1.44 -21.07 -24.63
N THR A 697 -1.50 -22.40 -24.47
CA THR A 697 -1.10 -23.35 -25.52
C THR A 697 -2.05 -23.29 -26.71
N LEU A 698 -3.37 -23.32 -26.47
CA LEU A 698 -4.38 -23.22 -27.51
C LEU A 698 -4.35 -21.85 -28.21
N PHE A 699 -4.10 -20.79 -27.47
CA PHE A 699 -3.97 -19.46 -28.06
C PHE A 699 -2.77 -19.38 -29.03
N LYS A 700 -1.62 -19.98 -28.66
CA LYS A 700 -0.46 -20.09 -29.55
C LYS A 700 -0.75 -20.91 -30.82
N GLN A 701 -1.54 -22.02 -30.74
CA GLN A 701 -1.97 -22.79 -31.92
C GLN A 701 -2.88 -21.95 -32.81
N TYR A 702 -3.80 -21.17 -32.20
CA TYR A 702 -4.63 -20.21 -32.94
C TYR A 702 -3.80 -19.18 -33.70
N GLU A 703 -2.77 -18.62 -33.06
CA GLU A 703 -1.86 -17.67 -33.72
C GLU A 703 -1.05 -18.28 -34.87
N LYS A 704 -0.75 -19.59 -34.80
CA LYS A 704 -0.12 -20.35 -35.90
C LYS A 704 -1.08 -20.68 -37.03
N GLY A 705 -2.39 -20.43 -36.90
CA GLY A 705 -3.38 -20.75 -37.94
C GLY A 705 -3.87 -22.19 -37.95
N GLU A 706 -3.61 -22.97 -36.87
CA GLU A 706 -4.04 -24.38 -36.72
C GLU A 706 -5.51 -24.45 -36.24
N TYR A 707 -6.42 -23.78 -36.97
CA TYR A 707 -7.78 -23.48 -36.47
C TYR A 707 -8.64 -24.71 -36.20
N GLN A 708 -8.62 -25.73 -37.04
CA GLN A 708 -9.47 -26.93 -36.89
C GLN A 708 -9.11 -27.72 -35.63
N GLU A 709 -7.83 -28.01 -35.44
CA GLU A 709 -7.35 -28.75 -34.27
C GLU A 709 -7.55 -27.93 -33.00
N THR A 710 -7.26 -26.63 -33.08
CA THR A 710 -7.49 -25.72 -31.94
C THR A 710 -8.98 -25.63 -31.57
N LEU A 711 -9.89 -25.61 -32.55
CA LEU A 711 -11.34 -25.62 -32.31
C LEU A 711 -11.76 -26.87 -31.55
N LYS A 712 -11.37 -28.05 -32.04
CA LYS A 712 -11.66 -29.34 -31.42
C LYS A 712 -11.15 -29.43 -29.99
N GLN A 713 -9.90 -29.02 -29.78
CA GLN A 713 -9.32 -29.00 -28.45
C GLN A 713 -10.00 -27.98 -27.54
N THR A 714 -10.31 -26.77 -28.03
CA THR A 714 -11.03 -25.75 -27.28
C THR A 714 -12.42 -26.21 -26.84
N GLU A 715 -13.15 -26.90 -27.71
CA GLU A 715 -14.47 -27.48 -27.39
C GLU A 715 -14.36 -28.58 -26.33
N ALA A 716 -13.37 -29.46 -26.44
CA ALA A 716 -13.10 -30.45 -25.41
C ALA A 716 -12.75 -29.80 -24.05
N MET A 717 -11.95 -28.72 -24.05
CA MET A 717 -11.62 -28.00 -22.83
C MET A 717 -12.83 -27.25 -22.26
N LEU A 718 -13.73 -26.71 -23.06
CA LEU A 718 -14.99 -26.11 -22.58
C LEU A 718 -15.88 -27.14 -21.88
N GLN A 719 -15.89 -28.38 -22.29
CA GLN A 719 -16.59 -29.45 -21.58
C GLN A 719 -15.89 -29.77 -20.25
N ASN A 720 -14.55 -29.84 -20.25
CA ASN A 720 -13.76 -30.18 -19.07
C ASN A 720 -13.76 -29.08 -18.01
N PHE A 721 -13.70 -27.82 -18.42
CA PHE A 721 -13.63 -26.64 -17.55
C PHE A 721 -14.96 -25.88 -17.51
N SER A 722 -16.08 -26.55 -17.72
CA SER A 722 -17.41 -25.95 -17.60
C SER A 722 -17.59 -25.36 -16.21
N GLY A 723 -17.96 -24.06 -16.14
CA GLY A 723 -18.11 -23.33 -14.88
C GLY A 723 -16.80 -22.82 -14.25
N ASP A 724 -15.64 -23.13 -14.83
CA ASP A 724 -14.36 -22.55 -14.43
C ASP A 724 -14.29 -21.05 -14.74
N GLU A 725 -13.48 -20.30 -13.97
CA GLU A 725 -13.23 -18.87 -14.21
C GLU A 725 -12.66 -18.60 -15.61
N MET A 726 -11.95 -19.58 -16.17
CA MET A 726 -11.36 -19.49 -17.52
C MET A 726 -12.33 -19.86 -18.64
N ALA A 727 -13.51 -20.42 -18.35
CA ALA A 727 -14.49 -20.81 -19.37
C ALA A 727 -14.87 -19.67 -20.33
N PRO A 728 -15.13 -18.42 -19.89
CA PRO A 728 -15.40 -17.30 -20.81
C PRO A 728 -14.26 -17.01 -21.79
N LYS A 729 -13.00 -17.21 -21.38
CA LYS A 729 -11.83 -17.04 -22.25
C LYS A 729 -11.77 -18.11 -23.33
N PHE A 730 -12.04 -19.36 -22.96
CA PHE A 730 -12.14 -20.45 -23.94
C PHE A 730 -13.31 -20.24 -24.92
N GLU A 731 -14.47 -19.77 -24.43
CA GLU A 731 -15.59 -19.43 -25.31
C GLU A 731 -15.26 -18.29 -26.29
N LEU A 732 -14.56 -17.24 -25.81
CA LEU A 732 -14.11 -16.13 -26.64
C LEU A 732 -13.06 -16.60 -27.67
N LEU A 733 -12.14 -17.49 -27.27
CA LEU A 733 -11.19 -18.12 -28.21
C LEU A 733 -11.92 -18.93 -29.28
N ARG A 734 -12.90 -19.77 -28.89
CA ARG A 734 -13.76 -20.51 -29.79
C ARG A 734 -14.45 -19.56 -30.78
N ALA A 735 -15.05 -18.50 -30.32
CA ALA A 735 -15.70 -17.50 -31.16
C ALA A 735 -14.73 -16.89 -32.19
N ARG A 736 -13.50 -16.57 -31.79
CA ARG A 736 -12.44 -16.05 -32.67
C ARG A 736 -12.04 -17.08 -33.74
N ILE A 737 -11.94 -18.36 -33.37
CA ILE A 737 -11.64 -19.43 -34.32
C ILE A 737 -12.79 -19.56 -35.33
N ILE A 738 -14.05 -19.57 -34.89
CA ILE A 738 -15.25 -19.62 -35.73
C ILE A 738 -15.28 -18.39 -36.67
N ALA A 739 -14.90 -17.20 -36.22
CA ALA A 739 -14.77 -16.05 -37.11
C ALA A 739 -13.82 -16.30 -38.30
N ARG A 740 -12.74 -17.05 -38.04
CA ARG A 740 -11.76 -17.40 -39.09
C ARG A 740 -12.27 -18.47 -40.05
N LEU A 741 -13.04 -19.43 -39.57
CA LEU A 741 -13.54 -20.56 -40.36
C LEU A 741 -14.88 -20.25 -41.04
N ASP A 742 -15.85 -19.68 -40.31
CA ASP A 742 -17.26 -19.56 -40.74
C ASP A 742 -17.71 -18.11 -41.01
N GLY A 743 -16.86 -17.13 -40.65
CA GLY A 743 -17.06 -15.70 -40.93
C GLY A 743 -17.88 -14.94 -39.90
N VAL A 744 -18.24 -13.70 -40.30
CA VAL A 744 -18.78 -12.67 -39.37
C VAL A 744 -20.16 -13.06 -38.84
N SER A 745 -20.99 -13.75 -39.58
CA SER A 745 -22.35 -14.12 -39.15
C SER A 745 -22.34 -15.08 -37.96
N GLU A 746 -21.56 -16.15 -38.04
CA GLU A 746 -21.41 -17.12 -36.93
C GLU A 746 -20.61 -16.52 -35.77
N TYR A 747 -19.62 -15.67 -36.08
CA TYR A 747 -18.92 -14.92 -35.04
C TYR A 747 -19.87 -14.05 -34.20
N LYS A 748 -20.78 -13.30 -34.87
CA LYS A 748 -21.78 -12.47 -34.19
C LYS A 748 -22.67 -13.30 -33.26
N LYS A 749 -23.15 -14.45 -33.71
CA LYS A 749 -23.99 -15.34 -32.88
C LYS A 749 -23.26 -15.82 -31.65
N ASN A 750 -22.00 -16.25 -31.79
CA ASN A 750 -21.19 -16.70 -30.65
C ASN A 750 -20.88 -15.55 -29.67
N LEU A 751 -20.55 -14.37 -30.19
CA LEU A 751 -20.30 -13.20 -29.32
C LEU A 751 -21.56 -12.76 -28.56
N MET A 752 -22.74 -12.79 -29.22
CA MET A 752 -24.01 -12.48 -28.53
C MET A 752 -24.29 -13.49 -27.42
N ALA A 753 -24.02 -14.77 -27.65
CA ALA A 753 -24.15 -15.78 -26.62
C ALA A 753 -23.20 -15.56 -25.44
N ILE A 754 -21.93 -15.18 -25.71
CA ILE A 754 -20.94 -14.88 -24.65
C ILE A 754 -21.36 -13.64 -23.86
N ALA A 755 -21.77 -12.55 -24.53
CA ALA A 755 -22.25 -11.35 -23.89
C ALA A 755 -23.47 -11.62 -22.99
N GLN A 756 -24.37 -12.48 -23.44
CA GLN A 756 -25.57 -12.86 -22.69
C GLN A 756 -25.26 -13.81 -21.53
N ASN A 757 -24.30 -14.74 -21.71
CA ASN A 757 -23.95 -15.71 -20.68
C ASN A 757 -23.02 -15.15 -19.59
N TYR A 758 -22.24 -14.12 -19.88
CA TYR A 758 -21.21 -13.56 -18.99
C TYR A 758 -21.25 -12.02 -18.92
N PRO A 759 -22.40 -11.38 -18.65
CA PRO A 759 -22.56 -9.93 -18.76
C PRO A 759 -21.68 -9.13 -17.78
N THR A 760 -21.28 -9.74 -16.66
CA THR A 760 -20.51 -9.11 -15.60
C THR A 760 -19.01 -9.34 -15.73
N VAL A 761 -18.59 -10.34 -16.51
CA VAL A 761 -17.19 -10.72 -16.74
C VAL A 761 -16.58 -9.91 -17.88
N GLU A 762 -15.26 -9.72 -17.86
CA GLU A 762 -14.55 -8.89 -18.84
C GLU A 762 -14.74 -9.40 -20.28
N GLU A 763 -14.65 -10.71 -20.50
CA GLU A 763 -14.84 -11.36 -21.81
C GLU A 763 -16.26 -11.15 -22.34
N GLY A 764 -17.26 -11.16 -21.47
CA GLY A 764 -18.65 -10.87 -21.85
C GLY A 764 -18.86 -9.41 -22.25
N LYS A 765 -18.28 -8.49 -21.53
CA LYS A 765 -18.29 -7.04 -21.87
C LYS A 765 -17.54 -6.77 -23.17
N GLN A 766 -16.41 -7.45 -23.39
CA GLN A 766 -15.65 -7.37 -24.63
C GLN A 766 -16.47 -7.89 -25.80
N ALA A 767 -17.17 -9.02 -25.64
CA ALA A 767 -18.05 -9.59 -26.65
C ALA A 767 -19.19 -8.61 -27.00
N ASP A 768 -19.84 -8.01 -26.01
CA ASP A 768 -20.92 -7.01 -26.20
C ASP A 768 -20.40 -5.77 -26.94
N ALA A 769 -19.22 -5.27 -26.56
CA ALA A 769 -18.59 -4.13 -27.22
C ALA A 769 -18.29 -4.42 -28.72
N ILE A 770 -17.76 -5.60 -29.02
CA ILE A 770 -17.49 -6.03 -30.42
C ILE A 770 -18.81 -6.14 -31.22
N VAL A 771 -19.85 -6.71 -30.63
CA VAL A 771 -21.17 -6.83 -31.28
C VAL A 771 -21.76 -5.45 -31.61
N LYS A 772 -21.64 -4.49 -30.70
CA LYS A 772 -22.22 -3.15 -30.88
C LYS A 772 -21.40 -2.24 -31.78
N ASN A 773 -20.07 -2.30 -31.73
CA ASN A 773 -19.20 -1.32 -32.35
C ASN A 773 -18.50 -1.81 -33.60
N ASP A 774 -18.11 -3.11 -33.67
CA ASP A 774 -17.26 -3.62 -34.74
C ASP A 774 -18.02 -4.48 -35.72
N ILE A 775 -18.93 -5.35 -35.26
CA ILE A 775 -19.73 -6.19 -36.15
C ILE A 775 -20.51 -5.38 -37.21
N PRO A 776 -21.18 -4.25 -36.89
CA PRO A 776 -21.89 -3.45 -37.88
C PRO A 776 -20.97 -2.94 -38.99
N LYS A 777 -19.73 -2.57 -38.67
CA LYS A 777 -18.73 -2.11 -39.68
C LYS A 777 -18.32 -3.26 -40.61
N LEU A 778 -18.16 -4.48 -40.08
CA LEU A 778 -17.80 -5.66 -40.84
C LEU A 778 -18.95 -6.12 -41.76
N GLU A 779 -20.20 -5.99 -41.30
CA GLU A 779 -21.40 -6.30 -42.07
C GLU A 779 -21.65 -5.31 -43.23
N GLN A 780 -21.21 -4.05 -43.09
CA GLN A 780 -21.34 -3.03 -44.16
C GLN A 780 -20.34 -3.19 -45.33
N LEU A 781 -19.30 -4.02 -45.15
CA LEU A 781 -18.33 -4.24 -46.22
C LEU A 781 -19.00 -4.91 -47.42
N GLU A 782 -18.83 -4.41 -48.62
CA GLU A 782 -19.41 -4.96 -49.87
C GLU A 782 -18.34 -5.09 -50.95
N LEU A 783 -18.54 -6.10 -51.83
CA LEU A 783 -17.65 -6.36 -52.95
C LEU A 783 -17.71 -5.21 -53.98
N GLY A 784 -16.55 -4.80 -54.49
CA GLY A 784 -16.44 -3.83 -55.57
C GLY A 784 -16.68 -2.36 -55.15
N LYS A 785 -16.94 -2.05 -53.88
CA LYS A 785 -17.21 -0.68 -53.42
C LYS A 785 -15.96 0.11 -53.04
N ALA A 786 -14.90 -0.57 -52.58
CA ALA A 786 -13.67 0.09 -52.19
C ALA A 786 -12.72 0.28 -53.39
N THR A 787 -11.99 1.43 -53.41
CA THR A 787 -10.96 1.65 -54.43
C THR A 787 -9.78 0.71 -54.22
N PRO A 788 -9.41 -0.11 -55.23
CA PRO A 788 -8.33 -1.08 -55.09
C PRO A 788 -6.96 -0.42 -54.92
N ASN A 789 -6.23 -0.75 -53.88
CA ASN A 789 -4.85 -0.27 -53.65
C ASN A 789 -3.80 -1.27 -54.15
N SER A 790 -4.10 -2.54 -54.16
CA SER A 790 -3.23 -3.61 -54.64
C SER A 790 -4.02 -4.84 -54.99
N TRP A 791 -3.42 -5.76 -55.77
CA TRP A 791 -4.03 -6.94 -56.25
C TRP A 791 -3.26 -8.18 -55.82
N LYS A 792 -3.96 -9.32 -55.77
CA LYS A 792 -3.44 -10.64 -55.39
C LYS A 792 -3.85 -11.70 -56.39
N ILE A 793 -3.02 -12.73 -56.52
CA ILE A 793 -3.36 -13.97 -57.20
C ILE A 793 -3.65 -15.02 -56.13
N VAL A 794 -4.80 -15.67 -56.21
CA VAL A 794 -5.26 -16.62 -55.20
C VAL A 794 -5.48 -17.99 -55.84
N PHE A 795 -4.81 -18.98 -55.25
CA PHE A 795 -5.01 -20.41 -55.61
C PHE A 795 -5.82 -21.04 -54.49
N GLN A 796 -6.87 -21.80 -54.85
CA GLN A 796 -7.67 -22.54 -53.87
C GLN A 796 -7.01 -23.89 -53.63
N ILE A 797 -6.75 -24.21 -52.36
CA ILE A 797 -6.15 -25.46 -51.93
C ILE A 797 -6.96 -26.07 -50.80
N PRO A 798 -6.93 -27.43 -50.63
CA PRO A 798 -7.62 -28.04 -49.50
C PRO A 798 -7.01 -27.63 -48.16
N TYR A 799 -7.79 -27.72 -47.10
CA TYR A 799 -7.37 -27.52 -45.73
C TYR A 799 -7.91 -28.65 -44.85
N PRO A 800 -7.09 -29.21 -43.95
CA PRO A 800 -5.66 -28.96 -43.69
C PRO A 800 -4.78 -29.55 -44.81
N ASN A 801 -3.73 -28.79 -45.16
CA ASN A 801 -2.92 -29.08 -46.34
C ASN A 801 -1.50 -29.60 -46.07
N THR A 802 -1.21 -29.95 -44.83
CA THR A 802 0.12 -30.26 -44.31
C THR A 802 0.81 -31.44 -45.01
N ASN A 803 0.05 -32.37 -45.60
CA ASN A 803 0.59 -33.58 -46.26
C ASN A 803 0.19 -33.73 -47.72
N ASP A 804 -0.43 -32.72 -48.33
CA ASP A 804 -0.81 -32.78 -49.74
C ASP A 804 0.41 -32.52 -50.66
N ALA A 805 0.84 -33.55 -51.40
CA ALA A 805 1.97 -33.47 -52.31
C ALA A 805 1.78 -32.42 -53.41
N LYS A 806 0.54 -32.26 -53.91
CA LYS A 806 0.23 -31.26 -54.93
C LYS A 806 0.40 -29.84 -54.39
N VAL A 807 -0.05 -29.58 -53.16
CA VAL A 807 0.09 -28.28 -52.53
C VAL A 807 1.57 -27.94 -52.26
N LYS A 808 2.39 -28.93 -51.89
CA LYS A 808 3.83 -28.75 -51.74
C LYS A 808 4.50 -28.34 -53.04
N VAL A 809 4.20 -29.07 -54.14
CA VAL A 809 4.73 -28.77 -55.50
C VAL A 809 4.27 -27.38 -55.97
N LEU A 810 3.00 -27.01 -55.74
CA LEU A 810 2.49 -25.67 -56.08
C LEU A 810 3.24 -24.57 -55.28
N ASN A 811 3.42 -24.78 -53.98
CA ASN A 811 4.13 -23.84 -53.13
C ASN A 811 5.60 -23.64 -53.55
N GLU A 812 6.31 -24.75 -53.86
CA GLU A 812 7.68 -24.70 -54.34
C GLU A 812 7.80 -23.95 -55.68
N LYS A 813 6.91 -24.15 -56.60
CA LYS A 813 6.87 -23.45 -57.91
C LYS A 813 6.60 -21.96 -57.72
N LEU A 814 5.67 -21.58 -56.84
CA LEU A 814 5.40 -20.17 -56.53
C LEU A 814 6.57 -19.48 -55.80
N GLN A 815 7.23 -20.18 -54.90
CA GLN A 815 8.45 -19.69 -54.29
C GLN A 815 9.58 -19.48 -55.29
N GLN A 816 9.73 -20.43 -56.24
CA GLN A 816 10.70 -20.29 -57.33
C GLN A 816 10.38 -19.05 -58.20
N TYR A 817 9.11 -18.85 -58.54
CA TYR A 817 8.67 -17.66 -59.28
C TYR A 817 9.04 -16.37 -58.56
N ILE A 818 8.79 -16.28 -57.23
CA ILE A 818 9.11 -15.09 -56.42
C ILE A 818 10.61 -14.84 -56.40
N LYS A 819 11.41 -15.91 -56.23
CA LYS A 819 12.86 -15.85 -56.25
C LYS A 819 13.41 -15.38 -57.59
N ASP A 820 12.87 -15.89 -58.71
CA ASP A 820 13.28 -15.52 -60.09
C ASP A 820 12.96 -14.08 -60.41
N ARG A 821 11.88 -13.51 -59.82
CA ARG A 821 11.47 -12.11 -59.99
C ARG A 821 12.34 -11.13 -59.19
N ASN A 822 13.03 -11.59 -58.16
CA ASN A 822 13.92 -10.81 -57.30
C ASN A 822 13.30 -9.48 -56.84
N SER A 823 12.02 -9.49 -56.51
CA SER A 823 11.25 -8.29 -56.08
C SER A 823 10.81 -8.41 -54.65
N GLU A 824 11.27 -7.53 -53.78
CA GLU A 824 10.88 -7.44 -52.36
C GLU A 824 9.37 -7.21 -52.15
N LYS A 825 8.65 -6.77 -53.20
CA LYS A 825 7.21 -6.49 -53.12
C LYS A 825 6.33 -7.73 -53.30
N ILE A 826 6.85 -8.80 -53.92
CA ILE A 826 6.06 -10.02 -54.19
C ILE A 826 6.30 -11.01 -53.07
N THR A 827 5.24 -11.37 -52.36
CA THR A 827 5.31 -12.31 -51.24
C THR A 827 4.25 -13.40 -51.38
N LEU A 828 4.49 -14.53 -50.68
CA LEU A 828 3.57 -15.68 -50.66
C LEU A 828 3.01 -15.86 -49.26
N SER A 829 1.71 -16.04 -49.12
CA SER A 829 1.07 -16.46 -47.87
C SER A 829 0.12 -17.64 -48.06
N ASN A 830 -0.15 -18.36 -46.97
CA ASN A 830 -1.16 -19.41 -46.95
C ASN A 830 -2.21 -19.01 -45.91
N ASP A 831 -3.40 -18.64 -46.37
CA ASP A 831 -4.47 -18.14 -45.54
C ASP A 831 -5.63 -19.14 -45.48
N VAL A 832 -6.06 -19.53 -44.30
CA VAL A 832 -7.23 -20.38 -44.12
C VAL A 832 -8.50 -19.60 -44.50
N TYR A 833 -9.35 -20.23 -45.37
CA TYR A 833 -10.60 -19.62 -45.74
C TYR A 833 -11.80 -20.24 -45.01
N ARG A 834 -11.92 -21.58 -45.06
CA ARG A 834 -12.96 -22.36 -44.36
C ARG A 834 -12.35 -23.63 -43.75
N ALA A 835 -13.15 -24.39 -43.04
CA ALA A 835 -12.72 -25.65 -42.44
C ALA A 835 -12.16 -26.69 -43.45
N ASP A 836 -12.60 -26.61 -44.74
CA ASP A 836 -12.19 -27.52 -45.83
C ASP A 836 -11.27 -26.89 -46.87
N LYS A 837 -11.00 -25.56 -46.76
CA LYS A 837 -10.37 -24.80 -47.86
C LYS A 837 -9.43 -23.71 -47.33
N SER A 838 -8.26 -23.63 -47.96
CA SER A 838 -7.31 -22.50 -47.72
C SER A 838 -6.89 -21.87 -49.05
N PHE A 839 -6.24 -20.75 -48.99
CA PHE A 839 -5.76 -20.01 -50.13
C PHE A 839 -4.24 -19.87 -50.07
N LEU A 840 -3.58 -20.23 -51.19
CA LEU A 840 -2.19 -19.89 -51.39
C LEU A 840 -2.16 -18.60 -52.23
N ILE A 841 -1.55 -17.55 -51.72
CA ILE A 841 -1.75 -16.19 -52.24
C ILE A 841 -0.40 -15.57 -52.60
N VAL A 842 -0.33 -15.08 -53.85
CA VAL A 842 0.80 -14.23 -54.27
C VAL A 842 0.36 -12.77 -54.16
N HIS A 843 1.06 -12.00 -53.35
CA HIS A 843 0.79 -10.59 -53.09
C HIS A 843 1.71 -9.69 -53.92
N GLY A 844 1.42 -8.38 -53.93
CA GLY A 844 2.35 -7.34 -54.37
C GLY A 844 2.12 -6.81 -55.77
N PHE A 845 0.93 -7.04 -56.35
CA PHE A 845 0.59 -6.51 -57.70
C PHE A 845 -0.07 -5.14 -57.63
N SER A 846 0.43 -4.17 -58.44
CA SER A 846 -0.09 -2.78 -58.43
C SER A 846 -1.32 -2.63 -59.33
N SER A 847 -1.61 -3.60 -60.26
CA SER A 847 -2.77 -3.54 -61.16
C SER A 847 -3.38 -4.94 -61.35
N LYS A 848 -4.65 -4.97 -61.77
CA LYS A 848 -5.39 -6.19 -62.10
C LYS A 848 -4.77 -6.89 -63.30
N GLU A 849 -4.42 -6.11 -64.34
CA GLU A 849 -3.82 -6.58 -65.61
C GLU A 849 -2.43 -7.21 -65.31
N GLY A 850 -1.63 -6.60 -64.44
CA GLY A 850 -0.34 -7.16 -64.01
C GLY A 850 -0.46 -8.52 -63.31
N ALA A 851 -1.48 -8.68 -62.48
CA ALA A 851 -1.76 -9.94 -61.81
C ALA A 851 -2.29 -11.01 -62.84
N GLN A 852 -3.16 -10.60 -63.75
CA GLN A 852 -3.68 -11.50 -64.83
C GLN A 852 -2.58 -11.98 -65.79
N SER A 853 -1.72 -11.09 -66.21
CA SER A 853 -0.57 -11.42 -67.09
C SER A 853 0.39 -12.38 -66.37
N THR A 854 0.53 -12.24 -65.05
CA THR A 854 1.33 -13.15 -64.20
C THR A 854 0.73 -14.56 -64.16
N ILE A 855 -0.58 -14.71 -64.08
CA ILE A 855 -1.22 -16.03 -64.17
C ILE A 855 -0.87 -16.73 -65.51
N SER A 856 -0.90 -15.99 -66.62
CA SER A 856 -0.50 -16.53 -67.95
C SER A 856 0.98 -16.97 -67.96
N VAL A 857 1.87 -16.16 -67.37
CA VAL A 857 3.28 -16.55 -67.20
C VAL A 857 3.47 -17.80 -66.35
N LEU A 858 2.77 -17.91 -65.23
CA LEU A 858 2.83 -19.07 -64.36
C LEU A 858 2.34 -20.34 -65.03
N LYS A 859 1.38 -20.23 -66.01
CA LYS A 859 0.81 -21.33 -66.72
C LYS A 859 1.67 -21.75 -67.90
N ASP A 860 2.14 -20.80 -68.72
CA ASP A 860 2.74 -21.06 -70.04
C ASP A 860 4.26 -21.21 -69.97
N PHE A 861 4.93 -20.60 -68.98
CA PHE A 861 6.39 -20.70 -68.88
C PHE A 861 6.87 -22.08 -68.45
N LYS A 862 7.79 -22.67 -69.26
CA LYS A 862 8.27 -24.05 -69.05
C LYS A 862 8.83 -24.35 -67.68
N GLY A 863 9.38 -23.32 -66.98
CA GLY A 863 9.96 -23.47 -65.61
C GLY A 863 8.91 -23.65 -64.54
N TYR A 864 7.68 -23.12 -64.70
CA TYR A 864 6.67 -23.19 -63.64
C TYR A 864 5.56 -24.20 -63.99
N LYS A 865 4.93 -24.11 -65.17
CA LYS A 865 3.83 -24.98 -65.67
C LYS A 865 2.77 -25.26 -64.56
N ILE A 866 2.22 -24.18 -63.96
CA ILE A 866 1.17 -24.28 -62.97
C ILE A 866 -0.18 -24.35 -63.69
N GLN A 867 -0.85 -25.49 -63.61
CA GLN A 867 -2.16 -25.69 -64.20
C GLN A 867 -3.33 -25.49 -63.25
N ASP A 868 -3.02 -25.23 -61.96
CA ASP A 868 -4.01 -25.00 -60.95
C ASP A 868 -4.80 -23.72 -61.24
N SER A 869 -6.10 -23.75 -60.96
CA SER A 869 -6.99 -22.60 -61.21
C SER A 869 -6.69 -21.50 -60.23
N ALA A 870 -6.43 -20.30 -60.76
CA ALA A 870 -6.22 -19.12 -59.94
C ALA A 870 -7.19 -17.98 -60.33
N PHE A 871 -7.47 -17.09 -59.41
CA PHE A 871 -8.23 -15.89 -59.70
C PHE A 871 -7.48 -14.67 -59.12
N VAL A 872 -7.78 -13.51 -59.74
CA VAL A 872 -7.21 -12.23 -59.30
C VAL A 872 -8.24 -11.49 -58.45
N ILE A 873 -7.83 -10.95 -57.33
CA ILE A 873 -8.71 -10.22 -56.41
C ILE A 873 -8.00 -8.98 -55.88
N SER A 874 -8.76 -7.90 -55.66
CA SER A 874 -8.22 -6.71 -54.96
C SER A 874 -7.97 -7.04 -53.49
N ASN A 875 -7.09 -6.24 -52.84
CA ASN A 875 -6.82 -6.40 -51.42
C ASN A 875 -8.07 -6.15 -50.56
N GLU A 876 -8.90 -5.22 -51.03
CA GLU A 876 -10.14 -4.81 -50.37
C GLU A 876 -11.22 -5.90 -50.51
N ASP A 877 -11.46 -6.42 -51.71
CA ASP A 877 -12.42 -7.49 -51.89
C ASP A 877 -11.98 -8.81 -51.23
N TYR A 878 -10.67 -9.02 -51.18
CA TYR A 878 -10.13 -10.16 -50.44
C TYR A 878 -10.50 -10.15 -48.96
N LYS A 879 -10.47 -8.96 -48.32
CA LYS A 879 -10.93 -8.80 -46.92
C LYS A 879 -12.42 -9.12 -46.81
N VAL A 880 -13.23 -8.69 -47.76
CA VAL A 880 -14.67 -8.95 -47.77
C VAL A 880 -14.96 -10.46 -47.85
N ILE A 881 -14.31 -11.18 -48.76
CA ILE A 881 -14.52 -12.63 -48.88
C ILE A 881 -14.03 -13.40 -47.70
N GLN A 882 -12.96 -12.94 -47.05
CA GLN A 882 -12.46 -13.56 -45.81
C GLN A 882 -13.42 -13.34 -44.63
N ILE A 883 -14.03 -12.19 -44.53
CA ILE A 883 -14.93 -11.80 -43.42
C ILE A 883 -16.32 -12.41 -43.61
N LYS A 884 -16.89 -12.28 -44.81
CA LYS A 884 -18.27 -12.74 -45.13
C LYS A 884 -18.37 -14.18 -45.68
N LYS A 885 -17.25 -14.80 -46.00
CA LYS A 885 -17.19 -16.15 -46.59
C LYS A 885 -18.00 -16.30 -47.89
N ASN A 886 -18.11 -15.27 -48.69
CA ASN A 886 -18.90 -15.16 -49.90
C ASN A 886 -18.06 -15.23 -51.19
N LEU A 887 -17.06 -16.11 -51.26
CA LEU A 887 -16.22 -16.32 -52.44
C LEU A 887 -17.05 -16.64 -53.72
N ALA A 888 -18.15 -17.39 -53.59
CA ALA A 888 -19.00 -17.74 -54.72
C ALA A 888 -19.57 -16.47 -55.39
N ASP A 889 -19.99 -15.49 -54.60
CA ASP A 889 -20.51 -14.22 -55.12
C ASP A 889 -19.43 -13.45 -55.88
N TYR A 890 -18.20 -13.40 -55.29
CA TYR A 890 -17.07 -12.79 -55.98
C TYR A 890 -16.73 -13.47 -57.29
N LEU A 891 -16.67 -14.81 -57.33
CA LEU A 891 -16.36 -15.55 -58.54
C LEU A 891 -17.46 -15.40 -59.62
N ALA A 892 -18.72 -15.13 -59.23
CA ALA A 892 -19.79 -14.81 -60.15
C ALA A 892 -19.63 -13.44 -60.83
N THR A 893 -18.97 -12.47 -60.15
CA THR A 893 -18.73 -11.13 -60.70
C THR A 893 -17.55 -11.06 -61.69
N ILE A 894 -16.69 -12.06 -61.73
CA ILE A 894 -15.50 -12.10 -62.61
C ILE A 894 -15.65 -13.08 -63.78
N LYS A 895 -16.76 -13.83 -63.82
CA LYS A 895 -17.16 -14.60 -65.01
C LYS A 895 -17.80 -13.68 -66.00
#